data_163940938c801b74057794bff9ffb11e
#
_entry.id   163940938c801b74057794bff9ffb11e
#
_cell.length_a   1.000
_cell.length_b   1.000
_cell.length_c   1.000
_cell.angle_alpha   90.00
_cell.angle_beta   90.00
_cell.angle_gamma   90.00
#
_symmetry.space_group_name_H-M   'P 1'
#
loop_
_entity.id
_entity.type
_entity.pdbx_description
1 polymer ?
#
loop_
_entity_poly.entity_id
_entity_poly.type
_entity_poly.pdbx_seq_one_letter_code
_entity_poly.pdbx_strand_id
1 'polypeptide(L)'
;APDPNKGFAKDNKYKITFTEAMTHPHKAGQIVSTEYVRYRWWVDVDLGLVFWHDHAFGATTWPHGGIGSTIVEPWGSTYHDPQTGELIRSGPIADIHGTEPVAYNRTGSFRELVAQVSDTVPHTAQLVTAGNPPGLSRENAIAAGQSITFQMPSTMQEVAFPHLNGGTHTTGGAFNFRNASLAARLRSNPDASKLFSSKVHGDPSTPLLRAYIGDSILFRLLSGMQNETHTFVVSGHGYRPERYDGDSRVTNTIHIGIAERYDLATTAGGYQKMAGDYMYYNGRTSKLSEGSWGIIRVHDKLQKDLKPLPGNEKPKSSAKQLCPKGAPVKNFSVVAINTALKFNPNTEDYIEVDFERKLQLANADARIFALEGEMAKAAVDGKRPHPLTLRANIGECIKIKLTNRLKEGNASIHANNIAFDPLDSQGINVGNNPGDQTVKPGKSKVYTFFAHHDFNINGALLWDFGDATTNIRSGMYGGIIIGPKGSVYRDPETGKDITLGNSWKADVIIDKSYPENRDLENYRDFALYFQDEDNIIGTSFMPYLQNVAGLTGVNYRAEPWTYREDEGCELGNMFTACVVADSDPETPVLKAHAGDRVMINIFGAHNEQNQMFNLDGHQWRRHLNQEGSDMIDVEQFGGGEYIQAFINAGGTYSNPGTYLWLNARTPYQQAGQWGYFKVLPTGERSILPLGGVAPKAGKTASKEVGDDVLSMNK
;
A
#
# COMPACT_ATOMS: atom_id res chain seq x y z
N ALA A 1 -16.82 20.79 30.25
CA ALA A 1 -16.97 21.84 29.25
C ALA A 1 -17.47 23.10 29.94
N PRO A 2 -16.95 24.30 29.60
CA PRO A 2 -17.47 25.55 30.16
C PRO A 2 -18.95 25.66 29.83
N ASP A 3 -19.76 26.08 30.83
CA ASP A 3 -21.18 26.28 30.66
C ASP A 3 -21.42 27.45 29.70
N PRO A 4 -22.00 27.22 28.50
CA PRO A 4 -22.23 28.28 27.52
C PRO A 4 -23.18 29.37 28.06
N ASN A 5 -23.95 29.06 29.09
CA ASN A 5 -24.85 30.01 29.72
C ASN A 5 -24.16 30.85 30.78
N LYS A 6 -22.92 30.54 31.18
CA LYS A 6 -22.14 31.27 32.21
C LYS A 6 -21.04 32.12 31.63
N GLY A 7 -21.19 32.64 30.47
CA GLY A 7 -20.23 33.59 29.92
C GLY A 7 -19.02 32.98 29.22
N PHE A 8 -19.05 31.68 28.89
CA PHE A 8 -17.99 31.05 28.10
C PHE A 8 -17.74 31.83 26.80
N ALA A 9 -18.80 32.29 26.16
CA ALA A 9 -18.72 33.13 24.97
C ALA A 9 -18.04 34.47 25.25
N LYS A 10 -18.21 35.06 26.46
CA LYS A 10 -17.56 36.29 26.87
C LYS A 10 -16.06 36.09 27.12
N ASP A 11 -15.71 34.97 27.75
CA ASP A 11 -14.30 34.66 28.07
C ASP A 11 -13.49 34.22 26.86
N ASN A 12 -14.16 33.75 25.79
CA ASN A 12 -13.50 33.25 24.60
C ASN A 12 -13.50 34.24 23.42
N LYS A 13 -14.19 35.35 23.53
CA LYS A 13 -14.21 36.34 22.46
C LYS A 13 -13.41 37.56 22.87
N TYR A 14 -12.35 37.85 22.14
CA TYR A 14 -11.47 38.99 22.35
C TYR A 14 -11.55 39.90 21.14
N LYS A 15 -11.66 41.20 21.40
CA LYS A 15 -11.62 42.23 20.38
C LYS A 15 -10.32 43.02 20.53
N ILE A 16 -9.47 42.98 19.52
CA ILE A 16 -8.26 43.77 19.47
C ILE A 16 -8.61 45.09 18.79
N THR A 17 -8.37 46.21 19.48
CA THR A 17 -8.55 47.53 18.90
C THR A 17 -7.37 47.88 17.98
N PHE A 18 -7.65 48.31 16.77
CA PHE A 18 -6.70 48.52 15.69
C PHE A 18 -5.61 49.57 15.93
N THR A 19 -5.76 50.46 16.89
CA THR A 19 -4.79 51.51 17.19
C THR A 19 -3.41 51.00 17.56
N GLU A 20 -3.31 49.85 18.22
CA GLU A 20 -2.01 49.21 18.52
C GLU A 20 -1.49 48.34 17.39
N ALA A 21 -2.36 47.72 16.61
CA ALA A 21 -1.96 46.88 15.46
C ALA A 21 -1.39 47.73 14.31
N MET A 22 -1.80 48.96 14.16
CA MET A 22 -1.29 49.84 13.10
C MET A 22 0.13 50.37 13.38
N THR A 23 0.60 50.29 14.61
CA THR A 23 1.98 50.67 15.03
C THR A 23 2.92 49.47 15.08
N HIS A 24 2.43 48.26 15.02
CA HIS A 24 3.27 47.07 14.90
C HIS A 24 3.85 46.93 13.49
N PRO A 25 5.10 46.43 13.33
CA PRO A 25 5.76 46.37 12.03
C PRO A 25 5.18 45.25 11.10
N HIS A 26 3.88 45.29 10.86
CA HIS A 26 3.28 44.50 9.81
C HIS A 26 3.51 45.18 8.47
N LYS A 27 3.91 44.41 7.49
CA LYS A 27 4.04 44.93 6.11
C LYS A 27 2.71 45.51 5.67
N ALA A 28 2.73 46.68 5.04
CA ALA A 28 1.52 47.30 4.49
C ALA A 28 0.76 46.31 3.59
N GLY A 29 -0.53 46.13 3.87
CA GLY A 29 -1.38 45.17 3.15
C GLY A 29 -1.59 43.79 3.85
N GLN A 30 -1.01 43.56 5.00
CA GLN A 30 -1.34 42.37 5.77
C GLN A 30 -2.72 42.50 6.43
N ILE A 31 -3.57 41.47 6.22
CA ILE A 31 -4.85 41.37 6.92
C ILE A 31 -4.56 40.91 8.37
N VAL A 32 -4.93 41.72 9.32
CA VAL A 32 -4.82 41.39 10.75
C VAL A 32 -6.21 41.06 11.29
N SER A 33 -6.35 39.91 11.94
CA SER A 33 -7.60 39.58 12.62
C SER A 33 -7.80 40.45 13.84
N THR A 34 -8.93 41.15 13.93
CA THR A 34 -9.30 42.00 15.07
C THR A 34 -10.14 41.30 16.08
N GLU A 35 -10.71 40.19 15.75
CA GLU A 35 -11.49 39.35 16.62
C GLU A 35 -11.01 37.90 16.55
N TYR A 36 -10.99 37.21 17.66
CA TYR A 36 -10.66 35.80 17.73
C TYR A 36 -11.48 35.10 18.80
N VAL A 37 -11.65 33.77 18.64
CA VAL A 37 -12.28 32.90 19.62
C VAL A 37 -11.22 32.08 20.28
N ARG A 38 -11.21 32.07 21.63
CA ARG A 38 -10.34 31.21 22.40
C ARG A 38 -11.07 29.95 22.79
N TYR A 39 -10.54 28.80 22.37
CA TYR A 39 -10.96 27.48 22.83
C TYR A 39 -10.07 27.05 24.00
N ARG A 40 -10.67 26.43 25.02
CA ARG A 40 -9.98 25.82 26.14
C ARG A 40 -10.41 24.38 26.25
N TRP A 41 -9.44 23.48 26.18
CA TRP A 41 -9.66 22.06 26.35
C TRP A 41 -8.98 21.58 27.62
N TRP A 42 -9.60 20.62 28.26
CA TRP A 42 -9.01 19.89 29.37
C TRP A 42 -8.44 18.59 28.85
N VAL A 43 -7.19 18.29 29.19
CA VAL A 43 -6.49 17.08 28.84
C VAL A 43 -6.33 16.24 30.09
N ASP A 44 -7.09 15.17 30.20
CA ASP A 44 -7.17 14.30 31.39
C ASP A 44 -6.64 12.88 31.14
N VAL A 45 -6.34 12.54 29.89
CA VAL A 45 -5.77 11.26 29.48
C VAL A 45 -4.71 11.45 28.39
N ASP A 46 -3.85 10.47 28.22
CA ASP A 46 -2.88 10.40 27.11
C ASP A 46 -3.63 10.14 25.80
N LEU A 47 -4.00 11.21 25.11
CA LEU A 47 -4.76 11.14 23.84
C LEU A 47 -3.85 10.88 22.63
N GLY A 48 -2.53 11.05 22.77
CA GLY A 48 -1.62 11.03 21.64
C GLY A 48 -1.94 12.15 20.64
N LEU A 49 -2.15 11.79 19.38
CA LEU A 49 -2.48 12.73 18.31
C LEU A 49 -3.96 13.12 18.35
N VAL A 50 -4.25 14.39 18.55
CA VAL A 50 -5.59 14.98 18.49
C VAL A 50 -5.71 15.82 17.24
N PHE A 51 -6.68 15.52 16.40
CA PHE A 51 -7.00 16.28 15.20
C PHE A 51 -8.00 17.39 15.50
N TRP A 52 -7.79 18.56 14.96
CA TRP A 52 -8.76 19.65 14.97
C TRP A 52 -8.83 20.35 13.60
N HIS A 53 -10.00 20.88 13.29
CA HIS A 53 -10.28 21.50 12.00
C HIS A 53 -11.37 22.57 12.13
N ASP A 54 -11.49 23.43 11.14
CA ASP A 54 -12.62 24.35 11.02
C ASP A 54 -13.92 23.59 10.77
N HIS A 55 -14.96 23.98 11.48
CA HIS A 55 -16.28 23.36 11.38
C HIS A 55 -17.38 24.30 10.84
N ALA A 56 -17.05 25.58 10.62
CA ALA A 56 -18.00 26.56 10.09
C ALA A 56 -18.14 26.45 8.57
N PHE A 57 -17.02 26.31 7.87
CA PHE A 57 -16.96 26.18 6.42
C PHE A 57 -15.99 25.06 6.00
N GLY A 58 -16.09 23.89 6.64
CA GLY A 58 -15.16 22.78 6.51
C GLY A 58 -14.87 22.40 5.06
N ALA A 59 -15.88 22.28 4.22
CA ALA A 59 -15.72 21.95 2.81
C ALA A 59 -14.84 22.93 2.02
N THR A 60 -14.72 24.17 2.48
CA THR A 60 -13.88 25.21 1.86
C THR A 60 -12.55 25.35 2.60
N THR A 61 -12.59 25.42 3.94
CA THR A 61 -11.40 25.78 4.72
C THR A 61 -10.42 24.62 4.90
N TRP A 62 -10.89 23.38 4.95
CA TRP A 62 -9.99 22.24 5.02
C TRP A 62 -9.05 22.17 3.82
N PRO A 63 -9.53 22.22 2.57
CA PRO A 63 -8.66 22.26 1.41
C PRO A 63 -7.67 23.44 1.40
N HIS A 64 -7.97 24.50 2.14
CA HIS A 64 -7.12 25.68 2.26
C HIS A 64 -6.22 25.66 3.51
N GLY A 65 -6.18 24.56 4.26
CA GLY A 65 -5.31 24.38 5.42
C GLY A 65 -5.92 24.76 6.76
N GLY A 66 -7.26 24.88 6.85
CA GLY A 66 -7.99 25.09 8.12
C GLY A 66 -8.00 23.87 9.05
N ILE A 67 -6.86 23.22 9.21
CA ILE A 67 -6.65 21.99 9.97
C ILE A 67 -5.36 22.06 10.79
N GLY A 68 -5.29 21.23 11.81
CA GLY A 68 -4.08 21.07 12.60
C GLY A 68 -4.18 19.92 13.59
N SER A 69 -3.16 19.80 14.41
CA SER A 69 -3.09 18.78 15.44
C SER A 69 -2.55 19.31 16.75
N THR A 70 -2.93 18.65 17.83
CA THR A 70 -2.34 18.83 19.16
C THR A 70 -1.84 17.47 19.62
N ILE A 71 -0.62 17.44 20.11
CA ILE A 71 -0.02 16.22 20.65
C ILE A 71 -0.16 16.26 22.17
N VAL A 72 -0.72 15.17 22.70
CA VAL A 72 -0.92 14.96 24.14
C VAL A 72 -0.10 13.77 24.57
N GLU A 73 0.89 14.04 25.40
CA GLU A 73 1.81 13.03 25.91
C GLU A 73 1.56 12.76 27.40
N PRO A 74 2.08 11.66 27.96
CA PRO A 74 1.97 11.36 29.38
C PRO A 74 2.46 12.51 30.27
N TRP A 75 1.84 12.62 31.42
CA TRP A 75 2.17 13.68 32.40
C TRP A 75 3.67 13.74 32.70
N GLY A 76 4.21 14.97 32.66
CA GLY A 76 5.61 15.22 32.91
C GLY A 76 6.51 15.15 31.68
N SER A 77 6.00 14.77 30.51
CA SER A 77 6.75 14.80 29.26
C SER A 77 7.12 16.23 28.84
N THR A 78 8.30 16.39 28.25
CA THR A 78 8.78 17.66 27.69
C THR A 78 9.13 17.50 26.22
N TYR A 79 8.98 18.57 25.46
CA TYR A 79 9.12 18.60 24.00
C TYR A 79 10.36 19.41 23.65
N HIS A 80 11.26 18.83 22.86
CA HIS A 80 12.53 19.43 22.51
C HIS A 80 12.76 19.47 21.01
N ASP A 81 13.41 20.51 20.54
CA ASP A 81 13.93 20.56 19.18
C ASP A 81 15.07 19.55 19.02
N PRO A 82 15.01 18.64 18.05
CA PRO A 82 16.04 17.60 17.90
C PRO A 82 17.43 18.12 17.55
N GLN A 83 17.54 19.33 17.04
CA GLN A 83 18.82 19.92 16.62
C GLN A 83 19.48 20.70 17.77
N THR A 84 18.71 21.53 18.44
CA THR A 84 19.22 22.41 19.48
C THR A 84 19.11 21.79 20.87
N GLY A 85 18.12 20.91 21.09
CA GLY A 85 17.75 20.41 22.42
C GLY A 85 16.93 21.38 23.26
N GLU A 86 16.55 22.53 22.73
CA GLU A 86 15.74 23.54 23.41
C GLU A 86 14.27 23.11 23.49
N LEU A 87 13.56 23.58 24.51
CA LEU A 87 12.15 23.36 24.67
C LEU A 87 11.36 24.04 23.55
N ILE A 88 10.44 23.30 22.93
CA ILE A 88 9.52 23.79 21.91
C ILE A 88 8.06 23.62 22.33
N ARG A 89 7.17 24.38 21.71
CA ARG A 89 5.72 24.30 21.93
C ARG A 89 4.95 23.91 20.69
N SER A 90 5.62 23.88 19.56
CA SER A 90 5.01 23.64 18.25
C SER A 90 6.07 23.19 17.25
N GLY A 91 5.70 22.31 16.33
CA GLY A 91 6.55 21.81 15.28
C GLY A 91 6.12 20.41 14.82
N PRO A 92 6.44 20.02 13.58
CA PRO A 92 6.10 18.70 13.09
C PRO A 92 7.07 17.60 13.54
N ILE A 93 8.23 17.96 14.08
CA ILE A 93 9.25 17.03 14.58
C ILE A 93 9.67 17.48 15.96
N ALA A 94 9.71 16.56 16.92
CA ALA A 94 10.15 16.80 18.28
C ALA A 94 10.85 15.58 18.88
N ASP A 95 11.76 15.83 19.82
CA ASP A 95 12.22 14.83 20.77
C ASP A 95 11.37 14.93 22.03
N ILE A 96 10.67 13.85 22.34
CA ILE A 96 9.85 13.75 23.54
C ILE A 96 10.69 13.13 24.63
N HIS A 97 10.91 13.88 25.70
CA HIS A 97 11.55 13.37 26.93
C HIS A 97 10.43 12.97 27.88
N GLY A 98 10.06 11.69 27.84
CA GLY A 98 9.03 11.14 28.70
C GLY A 98 9.57 10.65 30.02
N THR A 99 8.69 10.59 31.02
CA THR A 99 8.99 10.06 32.36
C THR A 99 8.52 8.61 32.51
N GLU A 100 7.53 8.20 31.74
CA GLU A 100 6.93 6.87 31.80
C GLU A 100 7.22 6.06 30.54
N PRO A 101 7.33 4.73 30.62
CA PRO A 101 7.44 3.87 29.45
C PRO A 101 6.23 4.04 28.54
N VAL A 102 6.47 4.33 27.27
CA VAL A 102 5.43 4.29 26.24
C VAL A 102 5.43 2.90 25.62
N ALA A 103 4.27 2.36 25.24
CA ALA A 103 4.07 0.99 24.76
C ALA A 103 5.21 0.45 23.86
N TYR A 104 5.48 -0.83 23.93
CA TYR A 104 6.48 -1.55 23.15
C TYR A 104 7.95 -1.14 23.34
N ASN A 105 8.53 -1.53 24.48
CA ASN A 105 9.97 -1.36 24.78
C ASN A 105 10.49 0.08 24.67
N ARG A 106 9.62 1.07 24.80
CA ARG A 106 10.04 2.46 24.85
C ARG A 106 10.40 2.87 26.25
N THR A 107 11.51 3.54 26.35
CA THR A 107 12.06 4.05 27.64
C THR A 107 11.50 5.42 28.02
N GLY A 108 10.27 5.73 27.63
CA GLY A 108 9.68 7.03 27.92
C GLY A 108 10.16 8.21 27.06
N SER A 109 11.25 8.05 26.32
CA SER A 109 11.76 9.08 25.39
C SER A 109 11.76 8.56 23.96
N PHE A 110 11.33 9.39 23.02
CA PHE A 110 11.25 9.03 21.61
C PHE A 110 11.28 10.26 20.72
N ARG A 111 11.60 10.05 19.46
CA ARG A 111 11.57 11.07 18.41
C ARG A 111 10.30 10.94 17.62
N GLU A 112 9.56 12.02 17.45
CA GLU A 112 8.31 11.98 16.70
C GLU A 112 8.36 12.80 15.42
N LEU A 113 7.54 12.35 14.45
CA LEU A 113 7.17 13.09 13.27
C LEU A 113 5.64 13.09 13.15
N VAL A 114 5.05 14.28 13.18
CA VAL A 114 3.65 14.48 12.81
C VAL A 114 3.58 14.49 11.29
N ALA A 115 3.06 13.40 10.70
CA ALA A 115 2.88 13.24 9.27
C ALA A 115 1.40 13.47 8.91
N GLN A 116 1.09 14.69 8.50
CA GLN A 116 -0.25 15.05 8.05
C GLN A 116 -0.37 14.85 6.56
N VAL A 117 -1.17 13.87 6.16
CA VAL A 117 -1.45 13.57 4.74
C VAL A 117 -2.50 14.55 4.23
N SER A 118 -2.30 15.04 3.01
CA SER A 118 -3.28 15.85 2.29
C SER A 118 -3.22 15.59 0.79
N ASP A 119 -4.37 15.66 0.12
CA ASP A 119 -4.48 15.54 -1.33
C ASP A 119 -5.25 16.68 -1.97
N THR A 120 -5.81 17.56 -1.16
CA THR A 120 -6.65 18.68 -1.62
C THR A 120 -5.95 20.03 -1.51
N VAL A 121 -4.63 20.08 -1.66
CA VAL A 121 -3.94 21.37 -1.72
C VAL A 121 -4.37 22.07 -3.01
N PRO A 122 -5.23 23.11 -2.94
CA PRO A 122 -5.67 23.78 -4.15
C PRO A 122 -4.48 24.50 -4.77
N HIS A 123 -4.19 24.22 -6.01
CA HIS A 123 -3.25 24.98 -6.82
C HIS A 123 -3.90 26.29 -7.29
N THR A 124 -4.55 27.02 -6.39
CA THR A 124 -5.31 28.23 -6.71
C THR A 124 -4.48 29.29 -7.44
N ALA A 125 -3.20 29.44 -7.08
CA ALA A 125 -2.32 30.35 -7.79
C ALA A 125 -2.03 29.92 -9.24
N GLN A 126 -2.02 28.62 -9.52
CA GLN A 126 -1.83 28.08 -10.86
C GLN A 126 -3.15 28.03 -11.65
N LEU A 127 -4.28 27.78 -10.97
CA LEU A 127 -5.62 27.87 -11.57
C LEU A 127 -5.90 29.28 -12.08
N VAL A 128 -5.50 30.30 -11.35
CA VAL A 128 -5.65 31.70 -11.74
C VAL A 128 -4.77 32.05 -12.95
N THR A 129 -3.59 31.43 -13.07
CA THR A 129 -2.67 31.74 -14.19
C THR A 129 -2.93 30.91 -15.45
N ALA A 130 -3.62 29.77 -15.36
CA ALA A 130 -3.71 28.79 -16.44
C ALA A 130 -4.98 28.90 -17.31
N GLY A 131 -5.90 29.81 -17.05
CA GLY A 131 -7.08 29.92 -17.90
C GLY A 131 -8.20 30.82 -17.42
N ASN A 132 -8.14 31.36 -16.22
CA ASN A 132 -9.05 32.43 -15.82
C ASN A 132 -8.44 33.79 -16.16
N PRO A 133 -9.21 34.73 -16.66
CA PRO A 133 -8.75 36.09 -16.83
C PRO A 133 -8.17 36.63 -15.51
N PRO A 134 -7.07 37.37 -15.54
CA PRO A 134 -6.53 38.00 -14.34
C PRO A 134 -7.61 38.80 -13.63
N GLY A 135 -7.88 38.51 -12.37
CA GLY A 135 -8.85 39.26 -11.57
C GLY A 135 -10.22 38.58 -11.35
N LEU A 136 -10.45 37.38 -11.86
CA LEU A 136 -11.67 36.64 -11.52
C LEU A 136 -11.49 35.90 -10.17
N SER A 137 -11.81 36.62 -9.09
CA SER A 137 -12.00 35.96 -7.78
C SER A 137 -13.26 35.07 -7.81
N ARG A 138 -13.35 34.11 -6.90
CA ARG A 138 -14.56 33.28 -6.73
C ARG A 138 -15.83 34.14 -6.59
N GLU A 139 -15.73 35.22 -5.83
CA GLU A 139 -16.83 36.16 -5.63
C GLU A 139 -17.26 36.86 -6.93
N ASN A 140 -16.30 37.23 -7.76
CA ASN A 140 -16.58 37.85 -9.05
C ASN A 140 -17.19 36.86 -10.06
N ALA A 141 -16.80 35.56 -10.00
CA ALA A 141 -17.42 34.51 -10.81
C ALA A 141 -18.86 34.23 -10.38
N ILE A 142 -19.14 34.18 -9.07
CA ILE A 142 -20.49 34.06 -8.52
C ILE A 142 -21.35 35.26 -8.88
N ALA A 143 -20.83 36.47 -8.73
CA ALA A 143 -21.52 37.72 -9.10
C ALA A 143 -21.83 37.80 -10.60
N ALA A 144 -21.02 37.21 -11.45
CA ALA A 144 -21.26 37.12 -12.88
C ALA A 144 -22.21 35.96 -13.28
N GLY A 145 -22.79 35.23 -12.33
CA GLY A 145 -23.69 34.10 -12.60
C GLY A 145 -23.03 32.92 -13.30
N GLN A 146 -21.71 32.85 -13.24
CA GLN A 146 -20.96 31.73 -13.82
C GLN A 146 -20.98 30.54 -12.85
N SER A 147 -21.31 29.39 -13.37
CA SER A 147 -21.15 28.14 -12.65
C SER A 147 -19.67 27.92 -12.33
N ILE A 148 -19.33 27.83 -11.04
CA ILE A 148 -17.98 27.42 -10.60
C ILE A 148 -17.89 25.90 -10.74
N THR A 149 -17.89 25.41 -11.92
CA THR A 149 -17.35 24.10 -12.23
C THR A 149 -15.84 24.27 -12.28
N PHE A 150 -15.15 23.67 -11.34
CA PHE A 150 -13.70 23.53 -11.41
C PHE A 150 -13.36 22.58 -12.56
N GLN A 151 -13.43 23.06 -13.78
CA GLN A 151 -12.76 22.39 -14.88
C GLN A 151 -11.31 22.82 -14.84
N MET A 152 -10.43 21.90 -14.49
CA MET A 152 -9.00 22.09 -14.70
C MET A 152 -8.76 22.30 -16.19
N PRO A 153 -8.09 23.38 -16.60
CA PRO A 153 -7.62 23.48 -17.97
C PRO A 153 -6.75 22.28 -18.31
N SER A 154 -6.92 21.71 -19.48
CA SER A 154 -6.11 20.58 -19.99
C SER A 154 -4.61 20.84 -19.88
N THR A 155 -4.19 22.09 -20.02
CA THR A 155 -2.81 22.55 -19.84
C THR A 155 -2.25 22.36 -18.44
N MET A 156 -3.08 22.31 -17.40
CA MET A 156 -2.60 22.04 -16.04
C MET A 156 -2.40 20.55 -15.77
N GLN A 157 -3.19 19.70 -16.39
CA GLN A 157 -3.00 18.26 -16.35
C GLN A 157 -1.65 17.87 -16.96
N GLU A 158 -1.30 18.48 -18.09
CA GLU A 158 -0.03 18.24 -18.77
C GLU A 158 1.18 18.79 -17.99
N VAL A 159 1.03 19.95 -17.35
CA VAL A 159 2.14 20.58 -16.60
C VAL A 159 2.32 19.97 -15.21
N ALA A 160 1.23 19.57 -14.54
CA ALA A 160 1.32 18.97 -13.21
C ALA A 160 1.83 17.53 -13.26
N PHE A 161 1.40 16.73 -14.23
CA PHE A 161 1.66 15.29 -14.29
C PHE A 161 1.89 14.80 -15.73
N PRO A 162 2.99 15.20 -16.40
CA PRO A 162 3.24 14.86 -17.80
C PRO A 162 3.39 13.36 -18.06
N HIS A 163 3.53 12.53 -17.02
CA HIS A 163 3.68 11.08 -17.10
C HIS A 163 2.46 10.30 -16.60
N LEU A 164 1.46 10.96 -16.06
CA LEU A 164 0.20 10.35 -15.71
C LEU A 164 -0.74 10.52 -16.92
N ASN A 165 -0.66 9.58 -17.86
CA ASN A 165 -1.47 9.61 -19.09
C ASN A 165 -2.96 9.85 -18.77
N GLY A 166 -3.39 11.11 -18.87
CA GLY A 166 -4.79 11.49 -18.77
C GLY A 166 -5.43 11.46 -17.38
N GLY A 167 -4.67 11.22 -16.32
CA GLY A 167 -5.20 11.26 -14.95
C GLY A 167 -5.62 12.67 -14.56
N THR A 168 -6.89 12.86 -14.29
CA THR A 168 -7.49 14.14 -13.89
C THR A 168 -7.36 14.41 -12.40
N HIS A 169 -6.18 14.14 -11.81
CA HIS A 169 -5.96 14.49 -10.41
C HIS A 169 -5.86 15.99 -10.24
N THR A 170 -6.93 16.58 -9.75
CA THR A 170 -7.08 18.02 -9.56
C THR A 170 -6.35 18.55 -8.33
N THR A 171 -5.69 17.69 -7.58
CA THR A 171 -5.19 18.01 -6.23
C THR A 171 -3.84 17.39 -5.98
N GLY A 172 -2.92 18.15 -5.41
CA GLY A 172 -1.57 17.68 -5.10
C GLY A 172 -1.49 16.90 -3.80
N GLY A 173 -0.90 15.70 -3.85
CA GLY A 173 -0.54 14.97 -2.66
C GLY A 173 0.60 15.62 -1.89
N ALA A 174 0.47 15.73 -0.55
CA ALA A 174 1.46 16.40 0.29
C ALA A 174 1.55 15.77 1.69
N PHE A 175 2.70 16.00 2.34
CA PHE A 175 2.87 15.87 3.79
C PHE A 175 3.14 17.24 4.40
N ASN A 176 2.36 17.63 5.41
CA ASN A 176 2.54 18.88 6.15
C ASN A 176 2.60 20.10 5.21
N PHE A 177 1.66 20.18 4.26
CA PHE A 177 1.57 21.23 3.21
C PHE A 177 2.81 21.32 2.31
N ARG A 178 3.60 20.26 2.21
CA ARG A 178 4.80 20.22 1.38
C ARG A 178 4.79 18.97 0.51
N ASN A 179 5.32 19.09 -0.69
CA ASN A 179 5.50 17.96 -1.60
C ASN A 179 6.85 18.03 -2.33
N ALA A 180 7.25 16.91 -2.89
CA ALA A 180 8.43 16.79 -3.73
C ALA A 180 8.06 16.08 -5.03
N SER A 181 7.37 16.80 -5.92
CA SER A 181 6.81 16.30 -7.18
C SER A 181 7.86 15.59 -8.04
N LEU A 182 7.56 14.36 -8.48
CA LEU A 182 8.43 13.59 -9.37
C LEU A 182 8.53 14.27 -10.74
N ALA A 183 7.46 14.86 -11.25
CA ALA A 183 7.48 15.60 -12.50
C ALA A 183 8.43 16.81 -12.45
N ALA A 184 8.50 17.53 -11.31
CA ALA A 184 9.45 18.63 -11.15
C ALA A 184 10.90 18.11 -11.14
N ARG A 185 11.15 16.97 -10.53
CA ARG A 185 12.47 16.32 -10.50
C ARG A 185 12.89 15.80 -11.88
N LEU A 186 11.98 15.19 -12.65
CA LEU A 186 12.24 14.76 -14.02
C LEU A 186 12.58 15.93 -14.96
N ARG A 187 11.93 17.09 -14.78
CA ARG A 187 12.30 18.30 -15.55
C ARG A 187 13.75 18.76 -15.27
N SER A 188 14.23 18.60 -14.04
CA SER A 188 15.60 18.96 -13.68
C SER A 188 16.63 17.90 -14.07
N ASN A 189 16.24 16.62 -14.05
CA ASN A 189 17.05 15.49 -14.49
C ASN A 189 16.10 14.38 -14.99
N PRO A 190 16.16 14.01 -16.29
CA PRO A 190 15.23 13.05 -16.89
C PRO A 190 15.48 11.58 -16.52
N ASP A 191 16.50 11.27 -15.72
CA ASP A 191 16.76 9.91 -15.25
C ASP A 191 15.76 9.51 -14.15
N ALA A 192 14.71 8.78 -14.50
CA ALA A 192 13.68 8.33 -13.58
C ALA A 192 14.22 7.47 -12.43
N SER A 193 15.34 6.78 -12.62
CA SER A 193 15.99 5.98 -11.58
C SER A 193 16.59 6.83 -10.45
N LYS A 194 16.70 8.15 -10.62
CA LYS A 194 17.30 9.08 -9.64
C LYS A 194 16.28 9.97 -8.93
N LEU A 195 14.99 9.75 -9.16
CA LEU A 195 13.91 10.59 -8.63
C LEU A 195 13.96 10.84 -7.13
N PHE A 196 14.38 9.85 -6.36
CA PHE A 196 14.43 9.93 -4.89
C PHE A 196 15.81 10.28 -4.33
N SER A 197 16.81 10.51 -5.20
CA SER A 197 18.20 10.78 -4.82
C SER A 197 18.41 12.23 -4.37
N SER A 198 18.86 12.41 -3.12
CA SER A 198 19.26 13.73 -2.62
C SER A 198 20.60 14.20 -3.24
N LYS A 199 21.42 13.29 -3.71
CA LYS A 199 22.66 13.63 -4.42
C LYS A 199 22.42 14.33 -5.75
N VAL A 200 21.27 14.06 -6.37
CA VAL A 200 20.88 14.62 -7.67
C VAL A 200 19.97 15.84 -7.51
N HIS A 201 19.00 15.76 -6.60
CA HIS A 201 17.92 16.73 -6.49
C HIS A 201 17.92 17.54 -5.17
N GLY A 202 18.82 17.23 -4.24
CA GLY A 202 18.70 17.67 -2.85
C GLY A 202 17.65 16.88 -2.08
N ASP A 203 17.57 17.11 -0.78
CA ASP A 203 16.55 16.51 0.07
C ASP A 203 15.15 16.99 -0.36
N PRO A 204 14.08 16.16 -0.20
CA PRO A 204 12.73 16.59 -0.51
C PRO A 204 12.30 17.74 0.42
N SER A 205 11.35 18.56 -0.05
CA SER A 205 10.77 19.64 0.76
C SER A 205 9.86 19.14 1.89
N THR A 206 9.40 17.90 1.81
CA THR A 206 8.64 17.21 2.84
C THR A 206 9.49 17.01 4.11
N PRO A 207 8.88 16.80 5.28
CA PRO A 207 9.65 16.65 6.52
C PRO A 207 10.73 15.58 6.44
N LEU A 208 11.96 15.92 6.82
CA LEU A 208 13.09 14.99 6.95
C LEU A 208 13.21 14.55 8.41
N LEU A 209 12.86 13.29 8.69
CA LEU A 209 13.09 12.71 10.00
C LEU A 209 14.53 12.20 10.10
N ARG A 210 15.29 12.71 11.07
CA ARG A 210 16.66 12.28 11.38
C ARG A 210 16.67 11.55 12.71
N ALA A 211 17.36 10.41 12.77
CA ALA A 211 17.42 9.59 13.98
C ALA A 211 18.74 8.83 14.06
N TYR A 212 19.06 8.32 15.23
CA TYR A 212 20.17 7.37 15.43
C TYR A 212 19.65 5.95 15.50
N ILE A 213 20.46 4.97 15.08
CA ILE A 213 20.11 3.55 15.22
C ILE A 213 19.72 3.26 16.65
N GLY A 214 18.54 2.69 16.82
CA GLY A 214 17.99 2.34 18.13
C GLY A 214 17.14 3.42 18.78
N ASP A 215 17.04 4.62 18.20
CA ASP A 215 16.05 5.63 18.66
C ASP A 215 14.64 5.03 18.51
N SER A 216 13.83 5.23 19.55
CA SER A 216 12.39 5.01 19.41
C SER A 216 11.83 6.12 18.53
N ILE A 217 11.06 5.74 17.51
CA ILE A 217 10.38 6.67 16.60
C ILE A 217 8.87 6.49 16.72
N LEU A 218 8.17 7.60 16.68
CA LEU A 218 6.72 7.64 16.60
C LEU A 218 6.26 8.50 15.42
N PHE A 219 5.61 7.89 14.44
CA PHE A 219 4.86 8.64 13.43
C PHE A 219 3.48 8.93 13.96
N ARG A 220 3.16 10.21 14.09
CA ARG A 220 1.82 10.71 14.35
C ARG A 220 1.15 10.94 13.00
N LEU A 221 0.57 9.89 12.45
CA LEU A 221 -0.08 9.92 11.14
C LEU A 221 -1.49 10.50 11.27
N LEU A 222 -1.77 11.51 10.47
CA LEU A 222 -3.07 12.18 10.41
C LEU A 222 -3.48 12.38 8.96
N SER A 223 -4.73 12.08 8.65
CA SER A 223 -5.34 12.45 7.39
C SER A 223 -6.37 13.55 7.61
N GLY A 224 -6.01 14.76 7.22
CA GLY A 224 -6.79 15.96 7.55
C GLY A 224 -7.38 16.71 6.36
N MET A 225 -6.79 16.59 5.19
CA MET A 225 -7.22 17.30 3.97
C MET A 225 -7.23 16.34 2.81
N GLN A 226 -8.34 15.66 2.60
CA GLN A 226 -8.41 14.69 1.52
C GLN A 226 -9.82 14.51 0.99
N ASN A 227 -9.89 14.18 -0.28
CA ASN A 227 -11.10 13.70 -0.94
C ASN A 227 -11.17 12.17 -0.94
N GLU A 228 -10.04 11.51 -0.74
CA GLU A 228 -9.87 10.08 -0.93
C GLU A 228 -9.08 9.46 0.21
N THR A 229 -9.19 8.16 0.37
CA THR A 229 -8.36 7.39 1.30
C THR A 229 -6.94 7.23 0.76
N HIS A 230 -5.98 7.12 1.66
CA HIS A 230 -4.56 6.99 1.34
C HIS A 230 -3.95 5.76 1.99
N THR A 231 -2.71 5.45 1.62
CA THR A 231 -1.87 4.51 2.36
C THR A 231 -0.57 5.19 2.76
N PHE A 232 -0.08 4.86 3.94
CA PHE A 232 1.19 5.36 4.45
C PHE A 232 2.16 4.21 4.62
N VAL A 233 3.27 4.28 3.90
CA VAL A 233 4.33 3.26 3.87
C VAL A 233 5.57 3.79 4.55
N VAL A 234 6.19 3.00 5.42
CA VAL A 234 7.47 3.29 6.06
C VAL A 234 8.47 2.20 5.68
N SER A 235 9.25 2.43 4.64
CA SER A 235 10.21 1.45 4.12
C SER A 235 11.17 0.94 5.19
N GLY A 236 11.35 -0.37 5.27
CA GLY A 236 12.31 -1.03 6.14
C GLY A 236 12.03 -0.94 7.64
N HIS A 237 10.90 -0.37 8.04
CA HIS A 237 10.50 -0.21 9.44
C HIS A 237 9.12 -0.80 9.65
N GLY A 238 9.03 -1.81 10.50
CA GLY A 238 7.75 -2.39 10.89
C GLY A 238 7.17 -1.69 12.11
N TYR A 239 5.86 -1.60 12.16
CA TYR A 239 5.08 -1.10 13.29
C TYR A 239 3.82 -1.95 13.48
N ARG A 240 3.14 -1.75 14.62
CA ARG A 240 1.85 -2.37 14.90
C ARG A 240 0.76 -1.31 14.75
N PRO A 241 -0.29 -1.54 13.95
CA PRO A 241 -1.42 -0.62 13.86
C PRO A 241 -2.07 -0.38 15.21
N GLU A 242 -2.30 -1.44 15.96
CA GLU A 242 -2.78 -1.38 17.34
C GLU A 242 -1.59 -1.24 18.30
N ARG A 243 -1.18 0.00 18.54
CA ARG A 243 0.04 0.37 19.27
C ARG A 243 0.20 -0.32 20.63
N TYR A 244 -0.90 -0.50 21.36
CA TYR A 244 -0.90 -1.03 22.71
C TYR A 244 -1.10 -2.55 22.77
N ASP A 245 -1.32 -3.18 21.63
CA ASP A 245 -1.53 -4.61 21.51
C ASP A 245 -0.29 -5.31 20.94
N GLY A 246 0.37 -6.14 21.77
CA GLY A 246 1.56 -6.90 21.40
C GLY A 246 1.33 -7.97 20.35
N ASP A 247 0.08 -8.40 20.19
CA ASP A 247 -0.32 -9.47 19.27
C ASP A 247 -0.86 -8.95 17.94
N SER A 248 -1.08 -7.63 17.83
CA SER A 248 -1.40 -6.98 16.57
C SER A 248 -0.33 -7.28 15.51
N ARG A 249 -0.76 -7.46 14.28
CA ARG A 249 0.16 -7.75 13.15
C ARG A 249 1.24 -6.68 13.01
N VAL A 250 2.43 -7.09 12.62
CA VAL A 250 3.47 -6.16 12.21
C VAL A 250 3.33 -5.87 10.72
N THR A 251 3.25 -4.60 10.37
CA THR A 251 3.22 -4.12 8.99
C THR A 251 4.08 -2.89 8.82
N ASN A 252 4.39 -2.50 7.60
CA ASN A 252 5.02 -1.22 7.28
C ASN A 252 4.11 -0.31 6.45
N THR A 253 2.86 -0.72 6.22
CA THR A 253 1.88 0.01 5.42
C THR A 253 0.53 -0.03 6.11
N ILE A 254 -0.15 1.10 6.14
CA ILE A 254 -1.52 1.22 6.66
C ILE A 254 -2.32 2.17 5.77
N HIS A 255 -3.58 1.81 5.50
CA HIS A 255 -4.52 2.74 4.88
C HIS A 255 -5.03 3.74 5.92
N ILE A 256 -5.40 4.92 5.46
CA ILE A 256 -5.93 5.99 6.30
C ILE A 256 -7.02 6.76 5.55
N GLY A 257 -8.16 6.90 6.20
CA GLY A 257 -9.31 7.69 5.74
C GLY A 257 -9.34 9.10 6.29
N ILE A 258 -10.34 9.87 5.88
CA ILE A 258 -10.51 11.26 6.32
C ILE A 258 -10.70 11.32 7.84
N ALA A 259 -9.96 12.21 8.51
CA ALA A 259 -9.95 12.43 9.95
C ALA A 259 -9.45 11.24 10.79
N GLU A 260 -9.03 10.15 10.16
CA GLU A 260 -8.36 9.08 10.89
C GLU A 260 -6.97 9.50 11.33
N ARG A 261 -6.52 8.88 12.41
CA ARG A 261 -5.20 9.11 12.99
C ARG A 261 -4.63 7.84 13.56
N TYR A 262 -3.32 7.70 13.46
CA TYR A 262 -2.58 6.55 13.98
C TYR A 262 -1.29 7.01 14.66
N ASP A 263 -0.92 6.32 15.71
CA ASP A 263 0.36 6.44 16.39
C ASP A 263 1.22 5.23 16.06
N LEU A 264 2.07 5.34 15.03
CA LEU A 264 2.84 4.24 14.47
C LEU A 264 4.23 4.21 15.10
N ALA A 265 4.45 3.25 15.95
CA ALA A 265 5.65 3.09 16.75
C ALA A 265 6.65 2.13 16.11
N THR A 266 7.88 2.59 15.89
CA THR A 266 8.97 1.78 15.34
C THR A 266 10.31 2.15 15.97
N THR A 267 11.39 1.49 15.52
CA THR A 267 12.77 1.77 15.96
C THR A 267 13.62 2.15 14.76
N ALA A 268 14.40 3.21 14.88
CA ALA A 268 15.29 3.69 13.82
C ALA A 268 16.30 2.64 13.41
N GLY A 269 16.43 2.46 12.09
CA GLY A 269 17.25 1.41 11.47
C GLY A 269 16.52 0.09 11.28
N GLY A 270 15.24 0.00 11.69
CA GLY A 270 14.39 -1.18 11.48
C GLY A 270 14.89 -2.44 12.15
N TYR A 271 14.34 -3.57 11.78
CA TYR A 271 14.78 -4.89 12.27
C TYR A 271 16.20 -5.23 11.84
N GLN A 272 16.66 -4.72 10.71
CA GLN A 272 18.02 -4.87 10.20
C GLN A 272 19.07 -4.11 11.00
N LYS A 273 18.68 -3.11 11.80
CA LYS A 273 19.57 -2.26 12.62
C LYS A 273 20.69 -1.63 11.78
N MET A 274 20.31 -1.04 10.64
CA MET A 274 21.26 -0.45 9.69
C MET A 274 21.01 1.04 9.51
N ALA A 275 22.14 1.79 9.43
CA ALA A 275 22.11 3.20 9.07
C ALA A 275 21.90 3.37 7.56
N GLY A 276 21.28 4.49 7.17
CA GLY A 276 21.01 4.84 5.78
C GLY A 276 19.78 5.73 5.66
N ASP A 277 19.48 6.12 4.44
CA ASP A 277 18.26 6.86 4.12
C ASP A 277 17.17 5.86 3.70
N TYR A 278 16.04 5.93 4.37
CA TYR A 278 14.82 5.15 4.09
C TYR A 278 13.74 6.10 3.60
N MET A 279 12.73 5.58 2.93
CA MET A 279 11.64 6.38 2.42
C MET A 279 10.36 6.15 3.24
N TYR A 280 9.63 7.20 3.56
CA TYR A 280 8.20 7.11 3.88
C TYR A 280 7.41 7.74 2.73
N TYR A 281 6.27 7.17 2.38
CA TYR A 281 5.55 7.61 1.20
C TYR A 281 4.10 7.18 1.18
N ASN A 282 3.32 7.80 0.30
CA ASN A 282 1.97 7.37 -0.01
C ASN A 282 2.04 6.18 -0.97
N GLY A 283 1.40 5.07 -0.62
CA GLY A 283 1.38 3.86 -1.44
C GLY A 283 0.51 3.95 -2.69
N ARG A 284 -0.34 4.97 -2.80
CA ARG A 284 -1.01 5.30 -4.07
C ARG A 284 0.00 5.94 -5.00
N THR A 285 0.22 5.31 -6.16
CA THR A 285 1.30 5.71 -7.08
C THR A 285 1.10 7.10 -7.66
N SER A 286 -0.15 7.55 -7.87
CA SER A 286 -0.46 8.93 -8.25
C SER A 286 0.01 9.92 -7.18
N LYS A 287 -0.34 9.68 -5.92
CA LYS A 287 0.03 10.57 -4.81
C LYS A 287 1.53 10.57 -4.52
N LEU A 288 2.20 9.43 -4.69
CA LEU A 288 3.65 9.35 -4.70
C LEU A 288 4.25 10.24 -5.80
N SER A 289 3.71 10.16 -7.01
CA SER A 289 4.17 10.95 -8.17
C SER A 289 3.93 12.46 -7.99
N GLU A 290 2.84 12.83 -7.34
CA GLU A 290 2.52 14.21 -6.94
C GLU A 290 3.51 14.77 -5.92
N GLY A 291 4.18 13.91 -5.15
CA GLY A 291 5.24 14.29 -4.22
C GLY A 291 4.97 13.97 -2.75
N SER A 292 4.01 13.11 -2.46
CA SER A 292 3.74 12.61 -1.10
C SER A 292 4.77 11.56 -0.71
N TRP A 293 5.99 11.96 -0.45
CA TRP A 293 7.07 11.12 0.06
C TRP A 293 8.12 11.94 0.81
N GLY A 294 8.88 11.30 1.67
CA GLY A 294 9.95 11.93 2.43
C GLY A 294 11.00 10.92 2.87
N ILE A 295 11.97 11.36 3.64
CA ILE A 295 13.14 10.58 4.05
C ILE A 295 13.18 10.43 5.56
N ILE A 296 13.52 9.21 5.99
CA ILE A 296 14.01 8.89 7.33
C ILE A 296 15.51 8.67 7.19
N ARG A 297 16.30 9.55 7.76
CA ARG A 297 17.77 9.47 7.73
C ARG A 297 18.29 8.93 9.05
N VAL A 298 18.78 7.69 9.02
CA VAL A 298 19.27 6.98 10.21
C VAL A 298 20.80 7.01 10.25
N HIS A 299 21.35 7.49 11.37
CA HIS A 299 22.77 7.63 11.59
C HIS A 299 23.31 6.58 12.59
N ASP A 300 24.51 6.07 12.35
CA ASP A 300 25.26 5.21 13.29
C ASP A 300 26.35 5.96 14.06
N LYS A 301 26.48 7.27 13.85
CA LYS A 301 27.45 8.15 14.49
C LYS A 301 26.81 9.48 14.86
N LEU A 302 27.24 10.07 15.98
CA LEU A 302 26.76 11.37 16.42
C LEU A 302 26.98 12.43 15.33
N GLN A 303 25.96 13.23 15.13
CA GLN A 303 25.94 14.39 14.24
C GLN A 303 26.01 15.68 15.08
N LYS A 304 26.66 16.71 14.57
CA LYS A 304 26.82 18.00 15.28
C LYS A 304 25.47 18.71 15.49
N ASP A 305 24.56 18.52 14.56
CA ASP A 305 23.26 19.17 14.44
C ASP A 305 22.08 18.22 14.70
N LEU A 306 22.29 17.18 15.50
CA LEU A 306 21.26 16.27 15.96
C LEU A 306 21.60 15.79 17.37
N LYS A 307 20.73 16.09 18.32
CA LYS A 307 20.90 15.65 19.71
C LYS A 307 20.53 14.16 19.85
N PRO A 308 21.25 13.40 20.67
CA PRO A 308 20.84 12.05 21.01
C PRO A 308 19.64 12.07 21.97
N LEU A 309 18.76 11.09 21.85
CA LEU A 309 17.68 10.89 22.80
C LEU A 309 18.20 10.42 24.18
N PRO A 310 17.53 10.78 25.28
CA PRO A 310 17.74 10.12 26.56
C PRO A 310 17.56 8.60 26.44
N GLY A 311 18.54 7.84 26.91
CA GLY A 311 18.59 6.39 26.80
C GLY A 311 19.25 5.85 25.51
N ASN A 312 19.64 6.73 24.57
CA ASN A 312 20.43 6.38 23.39
C ASN A 312 21.55 7.41 23.11
N GLU A 313 22.21 7.87 24.18
CA GLU A 313 23.27 8.88 24.10
C GLU A 313 24.48 8.43 23.27
N LYS A 314 24.63 7.12 23.11
CA LYS A 314 25.65 6.51 22.26
C LYS A 314 24.98 5.66 21.20
N PRO A 315 24.78 6.17 20.00
CA PRO A 315 24.13 5.43 18.92
C PRO A 315 24.79 4.07 18.69
N LYS A 316 23.98 3.06 18.42
CA LYS A 316 24.46 1.73 18.06
C LYS A 316 25.11 1.78 16.68
N SER A 317 26.19 1.00 16.52
CA SER A 317 26.80 0.83 15.21
C SER A 317 25.86 0.08 14.27
N SER A 318 25.93 0.42 12.98
CA SER A 318 25.22 -0.31 11.92
C SER A 318 25.58 -1.79 11.93
N ALA A 319 24.59 -2.67 11.72
CA ALA A 319 24.84 -4.09 11.57
C ALA A 319 25.77 -4.31 10.34
N LYS A 320 26.72 -5.25 10.47
CA LYS A 320 27.70 -5.53 9.41
C LYS A 320 27.12 -6.37 8.28
N GLN A 321 26.03 -7.07 8.53
CA GLN A 321 25.36 -7.94 7.57
C GLN A 321 23.87 -8.04 7.90
N LEU A 322 23.05 -8.14 6.88
CA LEU A 322 21.60 -8.27 7.00
C LEU A 322 21.20 -9.64 7.56
N CYS A 323 21.70 -10.69 6.93
CA CYS A 323 21.33 -12.06 7.29
C CYS A 323 22.19 -12.58 8.45
N PRO A 324 21.61 -13.18 9.49
CA PRO A 324 22.35 -13.84 10.56
C PRO A 324 23.28 -14.95 10.00
N LYS A 325 24.42 -15.15 10.67
CA LYS A 325 25.33 -16.24 10.32
C LYS A 325 24.63 -17.58 10.44
N GLY A 326 24.66 -18.40 9.38
CA GLY A 326 24.03 -19.71 9.33
C GLY A 326 22.56 -19.70 8.95
N ALA A 327 21.96 -18.55 8.65
CA ALA A 327 20.62 -18.50 8.08
C ALA A 327 20.56 -19.27 6.75
N PRO A 328 19.54 -20.12 6.53
CA PRO A 328 19.36 -20.76 5.23
C PRO A 328 19.21 -19.73 4.13
N VAL A 329 19.75 -20.02 2.94
CA VAL A 329 19.73 -19.09 1.80
C VAL A 329 18.80 -19.61 0.71
N LYS A 330 17.79 -18.80 0.36
CA LYS A 330 16.90 -19.03 -0.77
C LYS A 330 17.32 -18.14 -1.94
N ASN A 331 17.59 -18.73 -3.11
CA ASN A 331 18.06 -17.99 -4.28
C ASN A 331 17.01 -18.02 -5.39
N PHE A 332 16.78 -16.85 -6.01
CA PHE A 332 15.89 -16.71 -7.16
C PHE A 332 16.60 -15.96 -8.28
N SER A 333 16.37 -16.38 -9.52
CA SER A 333 16.76 -15.63 -10.73
C SER A 333 15.48 -15.06 -11.35
N VAL A 334 15.38 -13.73 -11.34
CA VAL A 334 14.23 -12.97 -11.85
C VAL A 334 14.67 -12.12 -13.02
N VAL A 335 13.78 -11.96 -13.99
CA VAL A 335 13.96 -11.06 -15.13
C VAL A 335 12.84 -10.03 -15.13
N ALA A 336 13.19 -8.79 -15.50
CA ALA A 336 12.24 -7.76 -15.91
C ALA A 336 12.10 -7.82 -17.42
N ILE A 337 10.89 -8.00 -17.94
CA ILE A 337 10.63 -8.19 -19.38
C ILE A 337 9.44 -7.36 -19.84
N ASN A 338 9.44 -6.98 -21.13
CA ASN A 338 8.24 -6.50 -21.80
C ASN A 338 7.39 -7.68 -22.25
N THR A 339 6.08 -7.55 -22.17
CA THR A 339 5.09 -8.52 -22.66
C THR A 339 3.79 -7.80 -23.02
N ALA A 340 2.83 -8.51 -23.58
CA ALA A 340 1.47 -8.06 -23.70
C ALA A 340 0.61 -8.77 -22.64
N LEU A 341 -0.12 -8.02 -21.85
CA LEU A 341 -1.09 -8.54 -20.90
C LEU A 341 -2.50 -8.38 -21.46
N LYS A 342 -3.23 -9.49 -21.55
CA LYS A 342 -4.66 -9.51 -21.83
C LYS A 342 -5.39 -9.87 -20.55
N PHE A 343 -6.16 -8.94 -20.00
CA PHE A 343 -6.89 -9.14 -18.75
C PHE A 343 -8.09 -10.06 -18.93
N ASN A 344 -8.75 -9.96 -20.07
CA ASN A 344 -9.75 -10.92 -20.50
C ASN A 344 -9.55 -11.18 -22.00
N PRO A 345 -9.20 -12.41 -22.43
CA PRO A 345 -8.96 -12.73 -23.84
C PRO A 345 -10.24 -12.69 -24.68
N ASN A 346 -11.40 -12.81 -24.04
CA ASN A 346 -12.69 -12.85 -24.71
C ASN A 346 -13.23 -11.44 -25.01
N THR A 347 -12.64 -10.42 -24.43
CA THR A 347 -12.96 -9.01 -24.69
C THR A 347 -11.98 -8.43 -25.71
N GLU A 348 -11.82 -9.08 -26.89
CA GLU A 348 -10.84 -8.60 -27.89
C GLU A 348 -11.14 -7.17 -28.36
N ASP A 349 -12.35 -6.69 -28.18
CA ASP A 349 -12.83 -5.47 -28.76
C ASP A 349 -13.11 -4.35 -27.79
N TYR A 350 -13.12 -4.49 -26.46
CA TYR A 350 -13.19 -3.33 -25.56
C TYR A 350 -14.33 -3.25 -24.54
N ILE A 351 -14.06 -2.53 -23.46
CA ILE A 351 -15.07 -1.87 -22.62
C ILE A 351 -15.33 -0.48 -23.19
N GLU A 352 -16.59 -0.13 -23.40
CA GLU A 352 -17.03 1.20 -23.72
C GLU A 352 -16.90 2.11 -22.48
N VAL A 353 -15.98 3.07 -22.50
CA VAL A 353 -15.65 3.92 -21.35
C VAL A 353 -16.49 5.20 -21.30
N ASP A 354 -16.88 5.67 -22.42
CA ASP A 354 -17.93 6.65 -22.65
C ASP A 354 -18.46 6.43 -24.09
N PHE A 355 -19.54 7.09 -24.43
CA PHE A 355 -20.25 6.89 -25.71
C PHE A 355 -19.37 6.93 -26.98
N GLU A 356 -18.09 7.19 -26.87
CA GLU A 356 -17.19 7.33 -28.03
C GLU A 356 -15.82 6.63 -27.86
N ARG A 357 -15.45 6.11 -26.67
CA ARG A 357 -14.13 5.50 -26.44
C ARG A 357 -14.25 4.05 -26.04
N LYS A 358 -13.56 3.24 -26.77
CA LYS A 358 -13.44 1.80 -26.55
C LYS A 358 -12.01 1.49 -26.04
N LEU A 359 -11.89 0.97 -24.83
CA LEU A 359 -10.62 0.58 -24.24
C LEU A 359 -10.48 -0.93 -24.22
N GLN A 360 -9.42 -1.45 -24.83
CA GLN A 360 -9.06 -2.85 -24.67
C GLN A 360 -8.70 -3.15 -23.22
N LEU A 361 -9.20 -4.26 -22.70
CA LEU A 361 -8.71 -4.84 -21.44
C LEU A 361 -7.36 -5.52 -21.66
N ALA A 362 -6.42 -4.76 -22.20
CA ALA A 362 -5.09 -5.23 -22.53
C ALA A 362 -4.06 -4.11 -22.33
N ASN A 363 -2.87 -4.49 -21.90
CA ASN A 363 -1.70 -3.63 -21.94
C ASN A 363 -0.70 -4.25 -22.92
N ALA A 364 -0.59 -3.66 -24.11
CA ALA A 364 0.27 -4.17 -25.17
C ALA A 364 1.78 -3.95 -24.89
N ASP A 365 2.12 -3.00 -24.03
CA ASP A 365 3.50 -2.68 -23.61
C ASP A 365 3.68 -2.87 -22.10
N ALA A 366 3.12 -3.94 -21.58
CA ALA A 366 3.26 -4.31 -20.18
C ALA A 366 4.72 -4.64 -19.85
N ARG A 367 5.09 -4.34 -18.62
CA ARG A 367 6.38 -4.71 -18.02
C ARG A 367 6.10 -5.56 -16.80
N ILE A 368 6.75 -6.71 -16.68
CA ILE A 368 6.52 -7.64 -15.57
C ILE A 368 7.81 -8.21 -15.02
N PHE A 369 7.73 -8.70 -13.79
CA PHE A 369 8.71 -9.64 -13.25
C PHE A 369 8.34 -11.07 -13.60
N ALA A 370 9.31 -11.89 -13.98
CA ALA A 370 9.15 -13.33 -14.19
C ALA A 370 10.37 -14.09 -13.67
N LEU A 371 10.18 -15.35 -13.24
CA LEU A 371 11.35 -16.24 -13.06
C LEU A 371 12.03 -16.48 -14.38
N GLU A 372 13.36 -16.45 -14.37
CA GLU A 372 14.17 -16.76 -15.53
C GLU A 372 13.92 -18.20 -16.02
N GLY A 373 13.84 -18.42 -17.34
CA GLY A 373 13.58 -19.71 -17.93
C GLY A 373 12.18 -19.84 -18.54
N GLU A 374 11.47 -20.90 -18.28
CA GLU A 374 10.19 -21.23 -18.94
C GLU A 374 9.09 -20.20 -18.73
N MET A 375 9.00 -19.61 -17.55
CA MET A 375 8.00 -18.59 -17.27
C MET A 375 8.22 -17.32 -18.06
N ALA A 376 9.44 -16.83 -18.09
CA ALA A 376 9.77 -15.64 -18.88
C ALA A 376 9.51 -15.89 -20.36
N LYS A 377 9.88 -17.08 -20.86
CA LYS A 377 9.58 -17.50 -22.23
C LYS A 377 8.09 -17.57 -22.49
N ALA A 378 7.31 -18.21 -21.59
CA ALA A 378 5.87 -18.33 -21.73
C ALA A 378 5.18 -16.96 -21.78
N ALA A 379 5.60 -16.00 -20.94
CA ALA A 379 5.06 -14.65 -20.94
C ALA A 379 5.35 -13.90 -22.25
N VAL A 380 6.56 -14.04 -22.79
CA VAL A 380 6.94 -13.45 -24.08
C VAL A 380 6.20 -14.12 -25.24
N ASP A 381 5.97 -15.44 -25.17
CA ASP A 381 5.22 -16.22 -26.17
C ASP A 381 3.68 -16.00 -26.08
N GLY A 382 3.22 -15.03 -25.28
CA GLY A 382 1.80 -14.65 -25.18
C GLY A 382 0.95 -15.52 -24.25
N LYS A 383 1.56 -16.43 -23.50
CA LYS A 383 0.86 -17.14 -22.40
C LYS A 383 0.62 -16.18 -21.26
N ARG A 384 -0.62 -16.11 -20.79
CA ARG A 384 -1.05 -15.17 -19.75
C ARG A 384 -0.35 -15.46 -18.41
N PRO A 385 0.60 -14.63 -17.95
CA PRO A 385 1.27 -14.83 -16.67
C PRO A 385 0.36 -14.49 -15.50
N HIS A 386 0.78 -14.90 -14.29
CA HIS A 386 0.38 -14.29 -13.03
C HIS A 386 1.51 -13.42 -12.53
N PRO A 387 1.26 -12.46 -11.61
CA PRO A 387 2.31 -11.74 -10.92
C PRO A 387 3.32 -12.68 -10.28
N LEU A 388 4.59 -12.29 -10.29
CA LEU A 388 5.65 -13.07 -9.66
C LEU A 388 5.31 -13.31 -8.19
N THR A 389 5.19 -14.57 -7.79
CA THR A 389 4.93 -14.96 -6.40
C THR A 389 6.01 -15.90 -5.91
N LEU A 390 6.97 -15.39 -5.18
CA LEU A 390 8.06 -16.14 -4.58
C LEU A 390 7.65 -16.69 -3.21
N ARG A 391 8.27 -17.79 -2.79
CA ARG A 391 7.97 -18.41 -1.49
C ARG A 391 9.25 -18.68 -0.71
N ALA A 392 9.24 -18.24 0.54
CA ALA A 392 10.32 -18.42 1.49
C ALA A 392 9.76 -18.62 2.90
N ASN A 393 10.64 -18.92 3.87
CA ASN A 393 10.24 -19.19 5.23
C ASN A 393 10.86 -18.22 6.22
N ILE A 394 10.22 -18.06 7.37
CA ILE A 394 10.78 -17.32 8.51
C ILE A 394 12.21 -17.76 8.79
N GLY A 395 13.13 -16.82 8.94
CA GLY A 395 14.54 -17.05 9.21
C GLY A 395 15.42 -17.28 7.97
N GLU A 396 14.85 -17.28 6.76
CA GLU A 396 15.62 -17.44 5.53
C GLU A 396 16.19 -16.09 5.03
N CYS A 397 17.41 -16.19 4.50
CA CYS A 397 18.06 -15.13 3.73
C CYS A 397 17.68 -15.28 2.25
N ILE A 398 17.00 -14.30 1.69
CA ILE A 398 16.43 -14.37 0.36
C ILE A 398 17.30 -13.54 -0.58
N LYS A 399 17.85 -14.17 -1.61
CA LYS A 399 18.66 -13.51 -2.63
C LYS A 399 17.96 -13.56 -3.98
N ILE A 400 17.66 -12.39 -4.53
CA ILE A 400 17.01 -12.25 -5.83
C ILE A 400 18.00 -11.60 -6.81
N LYS A 401 18.48 -12.39 -7.75
CA LYS A 401 19.23 -11.85 -8.89
C LYS A 401 18.25 -11.34 -9.92
N LEU A 402 18.11 -10.01 -10.03
CA LEU A 402 17.33 -9.37 -11.09
C LEU A 402 18.22 -9.14 -12.31
N THR A 403 17.76 -9.60 -13.48
CA THR A 403 18.31 -9.26 -14.79
C THR A 403 17.32 -8.40 -15.54
N ASN A 404 17.71 -7.18 -15.89
CA ASN A 404 16.86 -6.28 -16.66
C ASN A 404 16.94 -6.63 -18.15
N ARG A 405 15.86 -7.13 -18.72
CA ARG A 405 15.65 -7.43 -20.15
C ARG A 405 14.60 -6.52 -20.79
N LEU A 406 14.27 -5.40 -20.13
CA LEU A 406 13.41 -4.39 -20.74
C LEU A 406 14.07 -3.79 -21.96
N LYS A 407 13.24 -3.39 -22.94
CA LYS A 407 13.70 -2.69 -24.14
C LYS A 407 14.36 -1.35 -23.78
N GLU A 408 13.84 -0.69 -22.73
CA GLU A 408 14.30 0.61 -22.23
C GLU A 408 14.00 0.77 -20.74
N GLY A 409 14.66 1.73 -20.09
CA GLY A 409 14.44 2.06 -18.70
C GLY A 409 15.15 1.12 -17.73
N ASN A 410 15.44 1.63 -16.54
CA ASN A 410 16.01 0.83 -15.47
C ASN A 410 14.92 -0.02 -14.82
N ALA A 411 15.34 -1.12 -14.19
CA ALA A 411 14.50 -1.96 -13.36
C ALA A 411 15.10 -2.08 -11.95
N SER A 412 14.28 -2.38 -10.95
CA SER A 412 14.74 -2.68 -9.60
C SER A 412 13.81 -3.63 -8.87
N ILE A 413 14.18 -4.08 -7.68
CA ILE A 413 13.28 -4.77 -6.75
C ILE A 413 13.35 -4.06 -5.40
N HIS A 414 12.27 -3.41 -5.04
CA HIS A 414 11.99 -2.95 -3.68
C HIS A 414 10.98 -3.90 -3.04
N ALA A 415 11.15 -4.23 -1.77
CA ALA A 415 10.24 -5.11 -1.05
C ALA A 415 9.73 -4.44 0.23
N ASN A 416 8.41 -4.38 0.39
CA ASN A 416 7.75 -3.95 1.61
C ASN A 416 7.57 -5.13 2.57
N ASN A 417 7.40 -4.86 3.86
CA ASN A 417 7.19 -5.85 4.93
C ASN A 417 8.31 -6.90 5.08
N ILE A 418 9.53 -6.54 4.77
CA ILE A 418 10.69 -7.42 4.92
C ILE A 418 11.95 -6.60 5.22
N ALA A 419 12.91 -7.18 5.92
CA ALA A 419 14.18 -6.51 6.20
C ALA A 419 15.13 -6.53 5.00
N PHE A 420 15.82 -5.41 4.75
CA PHE A 420 16.80 -5.23 3.68
C PHE A 420 17.96 -4.31 4.10
N ASP A 421 19.07 -4.38 3.38
CA ASP A 421 20.17 -3.42 3.53
C ASP A 421 19.83 -2.14 2.75
N PRO A 422 19.65 -0.99 3.43
CA PRO A 422 19.29 0.26 2.75
C PRO A 422 20.39 0.78 1.82
N LEU A 423 21.65 0.36 2.02
CA LEU A 423 22.79 0.83 1.23
C LEU A 423 23.00 0.02 -0.04
N ASP A 424 22.41 -1.18 -0.15
CA ASP A 424 22.61 -2.08 -1.30
C ASP A 424 21.34 -2.69 -1.88
N SER A 425 20.36 -3.03 -1.05
CA SER A 425 19.21 -3.87 -1.46
C SER A 425 17.84 -3.21 -1.25
N GLN A 426 17.79 -1.90 -1.07
CA GLN A 426 16.52 -1.17 -0.99
C GLN A 426 15.78 -1.12 -2.33
N GLY A 427 16.52 -1.22 -3.46
CA GLY A 427 15.94 -1.15 -4.81
C GLY A 427 15.50 0.26 -5.23
N ILE A 428 15.77 1.27 -4.42
CA ILE A 428 15.47 2.68 -4.64
C ILE A 428 16.73 3.49 -4.40
N ASN A 429 17.05 4.44 -5.28
CA ASN A 429 18.09 5.41 -5.06
C ASN A 429 17.58 6.52 -4.12
N VAL A 430 17.56 6.27 -2.82
CA VAL A 430 17.01 7.19 -1.81
C VAL A 430 18.08 8.05 -1.20
N GLY A 431 17.78 9.35 -1.08
CA GLY A 431 18.57 10.28 -0.28
C GLY A 431 20.05 10.28 -0.63
N ASN A 432 20.89 10.13 0.36
CA ASN A 432 22.35 10.10 0.25
C ASN A 432 22.93 8.69 0.23
N ASN A 433 22.12 7.64 0.09
CA ASN A 433 22.61 6.27 0.00
C ASN A 433 23.63 6.12 -1.13
N PRO A 434 24.69 5.29 -0.96
CA PRO A 434 25.73 5.12 -1.97
C PRO A 434 25.28 4.22 -3.12
N GLY A 435 26.03 4.27 -4.22
CA GLY A 435 25.85 3.36 -5.34
C GLY A 435 24.62 3.64 -6.20
N ASP A 436 24.34 2.69 -7.09
CA ASP A 436 23.12 2.63 -7.88
C ASP A 436 22.37 1.34 -7.52
N GLN A 437 21.19 1.50 -7.02
CA GLN A 437 20.36 0.37 -6.59
C GLN A 437 19.41 -0.13 -7.68
N THR A 438 19.48 0.46 -8.86
CA THR A 438 18.70 0.06 -10.03
C THR A 438 19.56 -0.69 -11.05
N VAL A 439 18.93 -1.35 -12.00
CA VAL A 439 19.57 -2.22 -12.99
C VAL A 439 19.28 -1.71 -14.39
N LYS A 440 20.32 -1.32 -15.11
CA LYS A 440 20.22 -0.88 -16.51
C LYS A 440 19.85 -2.05 -17.44
N PRO A 441 19.23 -1.80 -18.60
CA PRO A 441 18.98 -2.84 -19.59
C PRO A 441 20.23 -3.68 -19.90
N GLY A 442 20.05 -5.00 -19.94
CA GLY A 442 21.14 -5.98 -20.17
C GLY A 442 22.06 -6.23 -18.97
N LYS A 443 21.80 -5.63 -17.82
CA LYS A 443 22.61 -5.82 -16.59
C LYS A 443 21.84 -6.61 -15.55
N SER A 444 22.56 -7.03 -14.49
CA SER A 444 21.99 -7.76 -13.36
C SER A 444 22.49 -7.21 -12.03
N LYS A 445 21.67 -7.35 -10.99
CA LYS A 445 22.03 -7.06 -9.58
C LYS A 445 21.38 -8.10 -8.67
N VAL A 446 22.03 -8.41 -7.56
CA VAL A 446 21.46 -9.26 -6.51
C VAL A 446 20.94 -8.37 -5.40
N TYR A 447 19.67 -8.53 -5.06
CA TYR A 447 19.04 -7.94 -3.90
C TYR A 447 18.96 -8.99 -2.80
N THR A 448 19.23 -8.60 -1.56
CA THR A 448 19.21 -9.48 -0.40
C THR A 448 18.18 -8.99 0.59
N PHE A 449 17.29 -9.91 1.01
CA PHE A 449 16.26 -9.68 2.01
C PHE A 449 16.39 -10.72 3.13
N PHE A 450 15.85 -10.40 4.29
CA PHE A 450 15.81 -11.33 5.40
C PHE A 450 14.40 -11.42 5.98
N ALA A 451 13.85 -12.64 6.02
CA ALA A 451 12.55 -12.92 6.60
C ALA A 451 12.66 -12.97 8.14
N HIS A 452 12.63 -11.78 8.76
CA HIS A 452 12.78 -11.62 10.20
C HIS A 452 11.55 -12.19 10.93
N HIS A 453 11.77 -12.88 12.05
CA HIS A 453 10.71 -13.56 12.79
C HIS A 453 9.61 -12.60 13.31
N ASP A 454 9.93 -11.35 13.58
CA ASP A 454 8.95 -10.37 14.07
C ASP A 454 7.89 -10.00 13.02
N PHE A 455 8.17 -10.20 11.74
CA PHE A 455 7.14 -10.08 10.72
C PHE A 455 6.19 -11.29 10.67
N ASN A 456 6.56 -12.40 11.32
CA ASN A 456 5.79 -13.63 11.38
C ASN A 456 5.44 -14.20 9.98
N ILE A 457 4.40 -15.01 9.87
CA ILE A 457 3.82 -15.43 8.58
C ILE A 457 3.27 -14.19 7.90
N ASN A 458 3.79 -13.86 6.72
CA ASN A 458 3.61 -12.55 6.11
C ASN A 458 3.75 -12.60 4.58
N GLY A 459 3.43 -11.49 3.93
CA GLY A 459 3.73 -11.25 2.52
C GLY A 459 4.50 -9.96 2.34
N ALA A 460 5.54 -10.01 1.54
CA ALA A 460 6.31 -8.85 1.12
C ALA A 460 5.92 -8.47 -0.31
N LEU A 461 5.30 -7.31 -0.50
CA LEU A 461 5.00 -6.79 -1.83
C LEU A 461 6.30 -6.34 -2.51
N LEU A 462 6.48 -6.77 -3.75
CA LEU A 462 7.59 -6.36 -4.61
C LEU A 462 7.13 -5.27 -5.58
N TRP A 463 7.85 -4.17 -5.63
CA TRP A 463 7.66 -3.06 -6.57
C TRP A 463 8.94 -2.70 -7.29
N ASP A 464 8.79 -2.14 -8.49
CA ASP A 464 9.88 -1.54 -9.24
C ASP A 464 9.98 -0.03 -8.96
N PHE A 465 11.19 0.45 -8.68
CA PHE A 465 11.53 1.87 -8.55
C PHE A 465 12.66 2.28 -9.51
N GLY A 466 12.95 1.46 -10.51
CA GLY A 466 13.83 1.84 -11.60
C GLY A 466 13.21 2.95 -12.46
N ASP A 467 11.91 2.90 -12.61
CA ASP A 467 11.05 3.99 -13.08
C ASP A 467 9.69 3.91 -12.35
N ALA A 468 9.61 4.57 -11.19
CA ALA A 468 8.42 4.54 -10.34
C ALA A 468 7.17 5.14 -11.01
N THR A 469 7.34 5.96 -12.05
CA THR A 469 6.22 6.61 -12.75
C THR A 469 5.58 5.70 -13.79
N THR A 470 6.30 4.70 -14.29
CA THR A 470 5.87 3.85 -15.41
C THR A 470 5.79 2.38 -15.04
N ASN A 471 6.83 1.82 -14.41
CA ASN A 471 7.00 0.38 -14.33
C ASN A 471 5.93 -0.31 -13.46
N ILE A 472 5.59 0.26 -12.29
CA ILE A 472 4.56 -0.33 -11.41
C ILE A 472 3.21 -0.38 -12.15
N ARG A 473 2.82 0.71 -12.78
CA ARG A 473 1.57 0.82 -13.56
C ARG A 473 1.52 -0.16 -14.72
N SER A 474 2.66 -0.42 -15.34
CA SER A 474 2.78 -1.35 -16.46
C SER A 474 2.73 -2.83 -16.04
N GLY A 475 2.71 -3.13 -14.73
CA GLY A 475 2.60 -4.49 -14.21
C GLY A 475 3.85 -5.00 -13.46
N MET A 476 4.89 -4.16 -13.21
CA MET A 476 6.09 -4.60 -12.49
C MET A 476 5.86 -4.63 -10.98
N TYR A 477 5.06 -5.58 -10.56
CA TYR A 477 4.84 -5.93 -9.16
C TYR A 477 4.81 -7.45 -8.99
N GLY A 478 4.91 -7.89 -7.74
CA GLY A 478 4.87 -9.29 -7.34
C GLY A 478 4.91 -9.40 -5.82
N GLY A 479 5.20 -10.59 -5.30
CA GLY A 479 5.27 -10.79 -3.87
C GLY A 479 6.21 -11.91 -3.45
N ILE A 480 6.59 -11.87 -2.17
CA ILE A 480 7.24 -12.99 -1.47
C ILE A 480 6.29 -13.41 -0.36
N ILE A 481 5.78 -14.63 -0.41
CA ILE A 481 5.02 -15.21 0.70
C ILE A 481 6.01 -15.82 1.69
N ILE A 482 5.92 -15.42 2.95
CA ILE A 482 6.75 -15.91 4.03
C ILE A 482 5.93 -16.89 4.88
N GLY A 483 6.23 -18.17 4.76
CA GLY A 483 5.59 -19.24 5.52
C GLY A 483 6.33 -19.56 6.82
N PRO A 484 5.78 -20.49 7.61
CA PRO A 484 6.40 -21.00 8.82
C PRO A 484 7.79 -21.60 8.54
N LYS A 485 8.66 -21.52 9.51
CA LYS A 485 10.03 -22.00 9.41
C LYS A 485 10.12 -23.44 8.94
N GLY A 486 10.95 -23.70 7.92
CA GLY A 486 11.19 -25.05 7.39
C GLY A 486 10.05 -25.63 6.56
N SER A 487 8.97 -24.88 6.31
CA SER A 487 7.85 -25.37 5.52
C SER A 487 8.23 -25.71 4.07
N VAL A 488 7.51 -26.68 3.49
CA VAL A 488 7.60 -27.08 2.09
C VAL A 488 6.34 -26.65 1.36
N TYR A 489 6.49 -26.21 0.14
CA TYR A 489 5.39 -25.76 -0.71
C TYR A 489 5.13 -26.77 -1.81
N ARG A 490 3.86 -27.16 -2.01
CA ARG A 490 3.44 -28.12 -3.02
C ARG A 490 2.37 -27.55 -3.92
N ASP A 491 2.40 -27.94 -5.17
CA ASP A 491 1.33 -27.63 -6.10
C ASP A 491 0.07 -28.43 -5.74
N PRO A 492 -1.09 -27.77 -5.53
CA PRO A 492 -2.30 -28.44 -5.06
C PRO A 492 -2.90 -29.49 -6.03
N GLU A 493 -2.61 -29.35 -7.32
CA GLU A 493 -3.15 -30.25 -8.36
C GLU A 493 -2.25 -31.44 -8.60
N THR A 494 -0.94 -31.24 -8.56
CA THR A 494 0.03 -32.28 -8.89
C THR A 494 0.73 -32.90 -7.70
N GLY A 495 0.70 -32.25 -6.52
CA GLY A 495 1.44 -32.65 -5.30
C GLY A 495 2.96 -32.55 -5.42
N LYS A 496 3.45 -31.93 -6.49
CA LYS A 496 4.89 -31.72 -6.70
C LYS A 496 5.39 -30.56 -5.84
N ASP A 497 6.58 -30.69 -5.32
CA ASP A 497 7.23 -29.62 -4.59
C ASP A 497 7.52 -28.43 -5.51
N ILE A 498 7.15 -27.23 -5.07
CA ILE A 498 7.42 -25.96 -5.73
C ILE A 498 8.84 -25.52 -5.38
N THR A 499 9.83 -26.14 -6.00
CA THR A 499 11.24 -25.94 -5.65
C THR A 499 11.75 -24.53 -5.95
N LEU A 500 11.29 -23.91 -7.02
CA LEU A 500 11.63 -22.54 -7.40
C LEU A 500 10.74 -21.50 -6.72
N GLY A 501 9.69 -21.93 -5.98
CA GLY A 501 8.88 -21.05 -5.17
C GLY A 501 8.05 -20.03 -5.93
N ASN A 502 7.78 -20.22 -7.22
CA ASN A 502 6.92 -19.32 -7.98
C ASN A 502 5.56 -19.95 -8.28
N SER A 503 4.59 -19.64 -7.44
CA SER A 503 3.21 -20.01 -7.68
C SER A 503 2.27 -19.15 -6.84
N TRP A 504 1.22 -18.63 -7.47
CA TRP A 504 0.17 -17.89 -6.78
C TRP A 504 -0.73 -18.78 -5.90
N LYS A 505 -0.61 -20.12 -6.03
CA LYS A 505 -1.30 -21.11 -5.20
C LYS A 505 -0.32 -22.19 -4.74
N ALA A 506 -0.45 -22.66 -3.50
CA ALA A 506 0.35 -23.75 -2.96
C ALA A 506 -0.33 -24.40 -1.76
N ASP A 507 -0.02 -25.68 -1.50
CA ASP A 507 -0.20 -26.28 -0.21
C ASP A 507 1.05 -26.05 0.63
N VAL A 508 0.89 -25.48 1.82
CA VAL A 508 1.98 -25.21 2.77
C VAL A 508 2.04 -26.35 3.77
N ILE A 509 3.11 -27.12 3.69
CA ILE A 509 3.34 -28.28 4.53
C ILE A 509 4.28 -27.91 5.67
N ILE A 510 3.76 -27.92 6.87
CA ILE A 510 4.43 -27.46 8.09
C ILE A 510 5.46 -28.46 8.57
N ASP A 511 6.67 -28.02 8.80
CA ASP A 511 7.70 -28.82 9.48
C ASP A 511 7.52 -28.74 11.00
N LYS A 512 6.93 -29.80 11.57
CA LYS A 512 6.64 -29.92 13.00
C LYS A 512 7.89 -30.19 13.88
N SER A 513 9.06 -30.35 13.27
CA SER A 513 10.33 -30.50 14.02
C SER A 513 10.74 -29.20 14.71
N TYR A 514 10.26 -28.06 14.23
CA TYR A 514 10.46 -26.77 14.87
C TYR A 514 9.45 -26.53 15.99
N PRO A 515 9.89 -26.20 17.24
CA PRO A 515 9.00 -26.00 18.38
C PRO A 515 7.89 -24.95 18.11
N GLU A 516 8.23 -23.87 17.41
CA GLU A 516 7.31 -22.78 17.04
C GLU A 516 6.19 -23.22 16.08
N ASN A 517 6.35 -24.35 15.41
CA ASN A 517 5.38 -24.87 14.44
C ASN A 517 4.46 -25.96 15.02
N ARG A 518 4.61 -26.37 16.26
CA ARG A 518 3.93 -27.57 16.83
C ARG A 518 2.42 -27.51 16.69
N ASP A 519 1.85 -26.33 16.94
CA ASP A 519 0.41 -26.12 16.96
C ASP A 519 -0.15 -25.63 15.60
N LEU A 520 0.72 -25.34 14.63
CA LEU A 520 0.31 -24.93 13.30
C LEU A 520 -0.13 -26.15 12.47
N GLU A 521 -1.17 -25.99 11.67
CA GLU A 521 -1.67 -27.00 10.75
C GLU A 521 -1.27 -26.66 9.31
N ASN A 522 -1.16 -27.68 8.45
CA ASN A 522 -1.00 -27.47 7.02
C ASN A 522 -2.16 -26.62 6.49
N TYR A 523 -1.89 -25.80 5.51
CA TYR A 523 -2.92 -24.97 4.90
C TYR A 523 -2.70 -24.80 3.40
N ARG A 524 -3.77 -24.50 2.69
CA ARG A 524 -3.75 -24.12 1.29
C ARG A 524 -3.63 -22.62 1.17
N ASP A 525 -2.79 -22.15 0.27
CA ASP A 525 -2.34 -20.76 0.21
C ASP A 525 -2.57 -20.19 -1.19
N PHE A 526 -3.19 -19.00 -1.25
CA PHE A 526 -3.44 -18.26 -2.49
C PHE A 526 -2.91 -16.85 -2.38
N ALA A 527 -2.42 -16.28 -3.49
CA ALA A 527 -2.00 -14.90 -3.60
C ALA A 527 -2.85 -14.17 -4.64
N LEU A 528 -3.50 -13.10 -4.21
CA LEU A 528 -4.32 -12.22 -5.03
C LEU A 528 -3.69 -10.82 -5.06
N TYR A 529 -3.37 -10.34 -6.26
CA TYR A 529 -2.79 -9.03 -6.52
C TYR A 529 -3.83 -8.16 -7.18
N PHE A 530 -4.37 -7.21 -6.41
CA PHE A 530 -5.34 -6.25 -6.90
C PHE A 530 -4.64 -5.08 -7.56
N GLN A 531 -5.11 -4.69 -8.74
CA GLN A 531 -4.69 -3.47 -9.40
C GLN A 531 -5.89 -2.69 -9.90
N ASP A 532 -5.79 -1.38 -9.84
CA ASP A 532 -6.61 -0.47 -10.60
C ASP A 532 -5.72 0.61 -11.22
N GLU A 533 -6.00 0.96 -12.43
CA GLU A 533 -5.46 2.12 -13.10
C GLU A 533 -6.64 2.99 -13.50
N ASP A 534 -7.09 3.81 -12.57
CA ASP A 534 -8.27 4.61 -12.75
C ASP A 534 -7.90 6.06 -13.07
N ASN A 535 -8.04 6.41 -14.32
CA ASN A 535 -7.82 7.76 -14.79
C ASN A 535 -8.99 8.73 -14.49
N ILE A 536 -10.10 8.22 -13.96
CA ILE A 536 -11.34 8.97 -13.77
C ILE A 536 -11.72 9.10 -12.30
N ILE A 537 -11.41 8.11 -11.46
CA ILE A 537 -11.67 8.18 -10.02
C ILE A 537 -10.83 9.30 -9.40
N GLY A 538 -11.47 10.16 -8.64
CA GLY A 538 -10.85 11.38 -8.11
C GLY A 538 -11.13 12.64 -8.90
N THR A 539 -11.85 12.54 -10.02
CA THR A 539 -12.42 13.69 -10.69
C THR A 539 -13.81 13.99 -10.15
N SER A 540 -14.31 15.21 -10.40
CA SER A 540 -15.70 15.57 -10.15
C SER A 540 -16.72 14.73 -10.96
N PHE A 541 -16.24 13.84 -11.79
CA PHE A 541 -16.99 12.86 -12.57
C PHE A 541 -16.79 11.45 -12.00
N MET A 542 -17.02 11.23 -10.73
CA MET A 542 -17.22 9.88 -10.21
C MET A 542 -18.58 9.36 -10.72
N PRO A 543 -18.66 8.73 -11.89
CA PRO A 543 -19.87 8.04 -12.26
C PRO A 543 -19.83 6.71 -11.50
N TYR A 544 -20.59 6.62 -10.44
CA TYR A 544 -20.73 5.41 -9.65
C TYR A 544 -21.30 4.23 -10.44
N LEU A 545 -21.61 4.36 -11.71
CA LEU A 545 -22.39 3.37 -12.42
C LEU A 545 -21.88 2.96 -13.79
N GLN A 546 -20.89 3.59 -14.39
CA GLN A 546 -20.60 3.22 -15.77
C GLN A 546 -19.14 3.14 -16.18
N ASN A 547 -18.17 3.67 -15.42
CA ASN A 547 -16.85 3.73 -16.03
C ASN A 547 -15.73 3.79 -14.99
N VAL A 548 -15.24 2.65 -14.57
CA VAL A 548 -13.85 2.54 -14.14
C VAL A 548 -13.02 2.55 -15.43
N ALA A 549 -12.44 3.69 -15.75
CA ALA A 549 -11.56 3.80 -16.91
C ALA A 549 -10.17 3.33 -16.51
N GLY A 550 -9.63 2.39 -17.27
CA GLY A 550 -8.31 1.87 -17.07
C GLY A 550 -8.29 0.36 -16.82
N LEU A 551 -7.10 -0.16 -16.57
CA LEU A 551 -6.88 -1.59 -16.37
C LEU A 551 -7.12 -1.97 -14.91
N THR A 552 -8.28 -2.51 -14.65
CA THR A 552 -8.68 -3.02 -13.33
C THR A 552 -8.68 -4.53 -13.35
N GLY A 553 -8.08 -5.15 -12.34
CA GLY A 553 -8.06 -6.61 -12.32
C GLY A 553 -7.41 -7.22 -11.08
N VAL A 554 -7.40 -8.54 -11.06
CA VAL A 554 -6.74 -9.37 -10.05
C VAL A 554 -5.83 -10.37 -10.77
N ASN A 555 -4.56 -10.40 -10.40
CA ASN A 555 -3.55 -11.26 -11.03
C ASN A 555 -3.45 -11.10 -12.56
N TYR A 556 -3.54 -9.86 -13.05
CA TYR A 556 -3.59 -9.49 -14.48
C TYR A 556 -4.82 -10.06 -15.21
N ARG A 557 -5.95 -10.21 -14.52
CA ARG A 557 -7.19 -10.75 -15.05
C ARG A 557 -8.40 -9.95 -14.58
N ALA A 558 -9.40 -9.86 -15.43
CA ALA A 558 -10.67 -9.20 -15.11
C ALA A 558 -11.83 -9.95 -15.76
N GLU A 559 -13.00 -9.91 -15.13
CA GLU A 559 -14.24 -10.44 -15.68
C GLU A 559 -15.35 -9.38 -15.58
N PRO A 560 -15.39 -8.39 -16.49
CA PRO A 560 -16.35 -7.30 -16.44
C PRO A 560 -17.80 -7.75 -16.63
N TRP A 561 -18.72 -7.07 -15.96
CA TRP A 561 -20.15 -7.33 -16.15
C TRP A 561 -20.62 -7.04 -17.56
N THR A 562 -20.12 -5.97 -18.18
CA THR A 562 -20.47 -5.61 -19.57
C THR A 562 -20.16 -6.71 -20.55
N TYR A 563 -19.03 -7.41 -20.38
CA TYR A 563 -18.72 -8.59 -21.21
C TYR A 563 -19.78 -9.67 -21.06
N ARG A 564 -20.20 -9.98 -19.85
CA ARG A 564 -21.23 -11.00 -19.60
C ARG A 564 -22.60 -10.58 -20.09
N GLU A 565 -22.95 -9.31 -19.99
CA GLU A 565 -24.18 -8.75 -20.55
C GLU A 565 -24.21 -8.83 -22.06
N ASP A 566 -23.12 -8.51 -22.75
CA ASP A 566 -22.97 -8.62 -24.20
C ASP A 566 -23.11 -10.06 -24.67
N GLU A 567 -22.69 -11.05 -23.88
CA GLU A 567 -22.87 -12.49 -24.16
C GLU A 567 -24.26 -13.01 -23.73
N GLY A 568 -25.15 -12.14 -23.30
CA GLY A 568 -26.55 -12.45 -23.05
C GLY A 568 -26.92 -12.85 -21.63
N CYS A 569 -26.03 -12.56 -20.63
CA CYS A 569 -26.39 -12.73 -19.23
C CYS A 569 -27.38 -11.65 -18.77
N GLU A 570 -28.43 -12.04 -18.09
CA GLU A 570 -29.27 -11.11 -17.36
C GLU A 570 -28.55 -10.59 -16.09
N LEU A 571 -28.86 -9.36 -15.67
CA LEU A 571 -28.24 -8.73 -14.49
C LEU A 571 -28.27 -9.62 -13.23
N GLY A 572 -29.36 -10.37 -13.02
CA GLY A 572 -29.46 -11.30 -11.88
C GLY A 572 -28.54 -12.51 -11.95
N ASN A 573 -27.92 -12.76 -13.11
CA ASN A 573 -27.09 -13.93 -13.39
C ASN A 573 -25.60 -13.59 -13.63
N MET A 574 -25.18 -12.36 -13.36
CA MET A 574 -23.80 -11.90 -13.66
C MET A 574 -22.70 -12.74 -12.99
N PHE A 575 -23.00 -13.32 -11.85
CA PHE A 575 -22.08 -14.18 -11.11
C PHE A 575 -22.28 -15.68 -11.37
N THR A 576 -23.10 -16.05 -12.32
CA THR A 576 -23.32 -17.47 -12.68
C THR A 576 -22.52 -17.81 -13.92
N ALA A 577 -22.42 -19.10 -14.24
CA ALA A 577 -21.81 -19.59 -15.48
C ALA A 577 -22.74 -19.44 -16.69
N CYS A 578 -23.37 -18.26 -16.88
CA CYS A 578 -24.40 -18.04 -17.91
C CYS A 578 -23.82 -17.78 -19.31
N VAL A 579 -22.58 -17.28 -19.39
CA VAL A 579 -21.95 -16.88 -20.67
C VAL A 579 -21.65 -18.08 -21.56
N VAL A 580 -20.97 -19.05 -20.98
CA VAL A 580 -20.66 -20.31 -21.62
C VAL A 580 -20.97 -21.39 -20.60
N ALA A 581 -21.67 -22.44 -20.97
CA ALA A 581 -21.98 -23.54 -20.07
C ALA A 581 -20.70 -24.02 -19.37
N ASP A 582 -20.68 -24.00 -18.04
CA ASP A 582 -19.56 -24.38 -17.19
C ASP A 582 -18.35 -23.43 -17.25
N SER A 583 -18.47 -22.19 -17.74
CA SER A 583 -17.35 -21.26 -17.76
C SER A 583 -17.13 -20.60 -16.39
N ASP A 584 -15.95 -20.81 -15.86
CA ASP A 584 -15.46 -20.03 -14.72
C ASP A 584 -15.07 -18.61 -15.17
N PRO A 585 -15.08 -17.60 -14.28
CA PRO A 585 -14.56 -16.28 -14.61
C PRO A 585 -13.06 -16.36 -14.94
N GLU A 586 -12.57 -15.44 -15.75
CA GLU A 586 -11.15 -15.34 -16.11
C GLU A 586 -10.25 -14.96 -14.91
N THR A 587 -10.82 -14.38 -13.87
CA THR A 587 -10.15 -14.09 -12.60
C THR A 587 -9.77 -15.37 -11.84
N PRO A 588 -8.85 -15.31 -10.86
CA PRO A 588 -8.41 -16.50 -10.16
C PRO A 588 -9.55 -17.27 -9.49
N VAL A 589 -9.70 -18.56 -9.85
CA VAL A 589 -10.61 -19.49 -9.17
C VAL A 589 -9.85 -20.22 -8.08
N LEU A 590 -10.22 -19.95 -6.83
CA LEU A 590 -9.66 -20.60 -5.65
C LEU A 590 -10.36 -21.94 -5.44
N LYS A 591 -9.60 -23.02 -5.12
CA LYS A 591 -10.16 -24.36 -4.88
C LYS A 591 -9.62 -24.96 -3.59
N ALA A 592 -10.50 -25.47 -2.74
CA ALA A 592 -10.15 -26.19 -1.53
C ALA A 592 -11.19 -27.28 -1.25
N HIS A 593 -10.84 -28.33 -0.51
CA HIS A 593 -11.85 -29.26 -0.01
C HIS A 593 -12.54 -28.65 1.22
N ALA A 594 -13.77 -29.06 1.44
CA ALA A 594 -14.54 -28.68 2.63
C ALA A 594 -13.76 -29.01 3.90
N GLY A 595 -13.56 -28.01 4.74
CA GLY A 595 -12.79 -28.11 5.99
C GLY A 595 -11.28 -27.88 5.85
N ASP A 596 -10.72 -27.73 4.64
CA ASP A 596 -9.32 -27.31 4.49
C ASP A 596 -9.08 -25.96 5.18
N ARG A 597 -7.93 -25.83 5.82
CA ARG A 597 -7.41 -24.52 6.25
C ARG A 597 -6.91 -23.77 5.03
N VAL A 598 -7.34 -22.54 4.86
CA VAL A 598 -6.99 -21.73 3.68
C VAL A 598 -6.49 -20.35 4.09
N MET A 599 -5.34 -19.95 3.54
CA MET A 599 -4.79 -18.60 3.64
C MET A 599 -4.97 -17.90 2.29
N ILE A 600 -5.61 -16.76 2.29
CA ILE A 600 -5.66 -15.86 1.13
C ILE A 600 -4.80 -14.66 1.45
N ASN A 601 -3.74 -14.47 0.67
CA ASN A 601 -2.82 -13.35 0.77
C ASN A 601 -3.27 -12.31 -0.25
N ILE A 602 -3.66 -11.14 0.20
CA ILE A 602 -4.19 -10.05 -0.61
C ILE A 602 -3.17 -8.92 -0.65
N PHE A 603 -2.77 -8.52 -1.85
CA PHE A 603 -1.82 -7.46 -2.10
C PHE A 603 -2.49 -6.31 -2.83
N GLY A 604 -2.37 -5.10 -2.30
CA GLY A 604 -2.60 -3.86 -3.01
C GLY A 604 -1.44 -3.58 -3.95
N ALA A 605 -1.42 -4.25 -5.11
CA ALA A 605 -0.26 -4.29 -5.99
C ALA A 605 0.00 -2.97 -6.71
N HIS A 606 -1.04 -2.41 -7.31
CA HIS A 606 -1.05 -1.07 -7.89
C HIS A 606 -2.45 -0.52 -7.74
N ASN A 607 -2.66 0.37 -6.79
CA ASN A 607 -3.99 0.89 -6.49
C ASN A 607 -3.97 2.42 -6.49
N GLU A 608 -4.78 2.98 -7.36
CA GLU A 608 -5.10 4.41 -7.35
C GLU A 608 -6.19 4.74 -6.33
N GLN A 609 -6.99 3.73 -5.96
CA GLN A 609 -8.01 3.80 -4.92
C GLN A 609 -7.85 2.66 -3.92
N ASN A 610 -8.33 2.86 -2.69
CA ASN A 610 -8.44 1.76 -1.74
C ASN A 610 -9.49 0.76 -2.23
N GLN A 611 -9.20 -0.49 -1.99
CA GLN A 611 -9.99 -1.65 -2.37
C GLN A 611 -10.62 -2.29 -1.14
N MET A 612 -11.59 -3.18 -1.35
CA MET A 612 -12.27 -3.88 -0.27
C MET A 612 -12.44 -5.35 -0.66
N PHE A 613 -11.63 -6.23 -0.05
CA PHE A 613 -11.77 -7.67 -0.27
C PHE A 613 -12.92 -8.21 0.59
N ASN A 614 -13.87 -8.86 -0.05
CA ASN A 614 -14.97 -9.59 0.60
C ASN A 614 -14.94 -11.05 0.16
N LEU A 615 -15.30 -11.96 1.07
CA LEU A 615 -15.49 -13.38 0.77
C LEU A 615 -16.78 -13.87 1.41
N ASP A 616 -17.78 -14.12 0.60
CA ASP A 616 -19.10 -14.57 1.04
C ASP A 616 -19.03 -15.86 1.86
N GLY A 617 -19.82 -15.90 2.94
CA GLY A 617 -19.96 -17.07 3.79
C GLY A 617 -18.73 -17.47 4.61
N HIS A 618 -17.70 -16.66 4.62
CA HIS A 618 -16.46 -16.90 5.37
C HIS A 618 -16.12 -15.69 6.24
N GLN A 619 -15.52 -15.97 7.39
CA GLN A 619 -15.01 -14.94 8.30
C GLN A 619 -13.59 -15.27 8.72
N TRP A 620 -12.78 -14.25 8.95
CA TRP A 620 -11.41 -14.36 9.44
C TRP A 620 -11.12 -13.34 10.53
N ARG A 621 -10.08 -13.60 11.31
CA ARG A 621 -9.58 -12.60 12.27
C ARG A 621 -8.81 -11.51 11.53
N ARG A 622 -9.13 -10.25 11.80
CA ARG A 622 -8.42 -9.09 11.23
C ARG A 622 -6.92 -9.14 11.55
N HIS A 623 -6.56 -9.54 12.76
CA HIS A 623 -5.19 -9.78 13.16
C HIS A 623 -5.03 -11.27 13.47
N LEU A 624 -4.33 -11.99 12.61
CA LEU A 624 -4.27 -13.46 12.60
C LEU A 624 -3.90 -14.08 13.96
N ASN A 625 -2.95 -13.49 14.68
CA ASN A 625 -2.41 -14.03 15.93
C ASN A 625 -3.01 -13.40 17.18
N GLN A 626 -3.94 -12.48 17.04
CA GLN A 626 -4.56 -11.78 18.16
C GLN A 626 -5.83 -12.51 18.60
N GLU A 627 -5.83 -13.04 19.82
CA GLU A 627 -6.96 -13.76 20.41
C GLU A 627 -8.10 -12.77 20.63
N GLY A 628 -8.70 -12.13 20.42
CA GLY A 628 -9.77 -11.15 20.63
C GLY A 628 -9.95 -10.21 19.43
N SER A 629 -9.19 -10.47 18.37
CA SER A 629 -9.36 -9.69 17.15
C SER A 629 -10.76 -9.87 16.57
N ASP A 630 -11.29 -8.80 15.98
CA ASP A 630 -12.57 -8.81 15.29
C ASP A 630 -12.62 -9.91 14.22
N MET A 631 -13.76 -10.59 14.15
CA MET A 631 -14.11 -11.49 13.06
C MET A 631 -14.78 -10.66 11.96
N ILE A 632 -14.15 -10.62 10.80
CA ILE A 632 -14.60 -9.83 9.65
C ILE A 632 -14.79 -10.73 8.43
N ASP A 633 -15.61 -10.32 7.49
CA ASP A 633 -15.84 -10.94 6.17
C ASP A 633 -15.49 -9.99 5.01
N VAL A 634 -15.13 -8.76 5.36
CA VAL A 634 -14.66 -7.74 4.43
C VAL A 634 -13.53 -6.94 5.08
N GLU A 635 -12.49 -6.65 4.31
CA GLU A 635 -11.37 -5.82 4.78
C GLU A 635 -10.94 -4.84 3.69
N GLN A 636 -10.77 -3.57 4.11
CA GLN A 636 -10.23 -2.52 3.26
C GLN A 636 -8.71 -2.61 3.21
N PHE A 637 -8.15 -2.32 2.05
CA PHE A 637 -6.71 -2.20 1.85
C PHE A 637 -6.41 -1.23 0.70
N GLY A 638 -5.19 -0.73 0.63
CA GLY A 638 -4.76 0.21 -0.40
C GLY A 638 -3.45 -0.16 -1.05
N GLY A 639 -2.95 0.71 -1.91
CA GLY A 639 -1.68 0.51 -2.63
C GLY A 639 -0.51 0.33 -1.68
N GLY A 640 0.29 -0.70 -1.91
CA GLY A 640 1.43 -1.06 -1.05
C GLY A 640 1.08 -1.92 0.16
N GLU A 641 -0.20 -2.12 0.45
CA GLU A 641 -0.66 -2.86 1.62
C GLU A 641 -0.76 -4.37 1.35
N TYR A 642 -0.62 -5.14 2.41
CA TYR A 642 -0.79 -6.57 2.42
C TYR A 642 -1.68 -6.97 3.60
N ILE A 643 -2.72 -7.75 3.32
CA ILE A 643 -3.63 -8.32 4.31
C ILE A 643 -3.78 -9.84 4.13
N GLN A 644 -4.24 -10.53 5.17
CA GLN A 644 -4.40 -11.98 5.20
C GLN A 644 -5.79 -12.36 5.66
N ALA A 645 -6.48 -13.21 4.88
CA ALA A 645 -7.68 -13.88 5.30
C ALA A 645 -7.39 -15.37 5.57
N PHE A 646 -7.41 -15.80 6.82
CA PHE A 646 -7.19 -17.19 7.21
C PHE A 646 -8.52 -17.82 7.65
N ILE A 647 -9.00 -18.78 6.86
CA ILE A 647 -10.37 -19.30 6.93
C ILE A 647 -10.41 -20.83 6.96
N ASN A 648 -11.58 -21.37 7.28
CA ASN A 648 -11.95 -22.75 6.98
C ASN A 648 -12.77 -22.78 5.70
N ALA A 649 -12.38 -23.61 4.72
CA ALA A 649 -13.13 -23.78 3.48
C ALA A 649 -14.55 -24.30 3.76
N GLY A 650 -15.55 -23.56 3.28
CA GLY A 650 -16.95 -23.81 3.55
C GLY A 650 -17.48 -23.23 4.86
N GLY A 651 -16.72 -22.30 5.46
CA GLY A 651 -17.08 -21.59 6.68
C GLY A 651 -17.16 -22.48 7.92
N THR A 652 -17.95 -22.06 8.89
CA THR A 652 -18.09 -22.76 10.20
C THR A 652 -18.56 -24.21 10.04
N TYR A 653 -19.39 -24.51 9.04
CA TYR A 653 -19.98 -25.82 8.84
C TYR A 653 -19.30 -26.66 7.75
N SER A 654 -18.21 -26.15 7.17
CA SER A 654 -17.47 -26.80 6.09
C SER A 654 -18.38 -27.24 4.92
N ASN A 655 -19.29 -26.38 4.50
CA ASN A 655 -20.24 -26.67 3.43
C ASN A 655 -19.57 -26.60 2.04
N PRO A 656 -19.65 -27.66 1.24
CA PRO A 656 -19.24 -27.60 -0.17
C PRO A 656 -20.14 -26.61 -0.96
N GLY A 657 -19.55 -25.93 -1.93
CA GLY A 657 -20.27 -24.98 -2.80
C GLY A 657 -19.33 -24.02 -3.48
N THR A 658 -19.89 -23.20 -4.35
CA THR A 658 -19.20 -22.08 -4.98
C THR A 658 -19.57 -20.80 -4.24
N TYR A 659 -18.56 -20.17 -3.65
CA TYR A 659 -18.65 -18.90 -2.94
C TYR A 659 -18.06 -17.80 -3.81
N LEU A 660 -18.51 -16.57 -3.58
CA LEU A 660 -18.04 -15.41 -4.30
C LEU A 660 -16.97 -14.68 -3.47
N TRP A 661 -15.82 -14.42 -4.07
CA TRP A 661 -14.94 -13.35 -3.58
C TRP A 661 -15.04 -12.15 -4.52
N LEU A 662 -15.02 -10.95 -3.98
CA LEU A 662 -15.20 -9.74 -4.78
C LEU A 662 -14.58 -8.51 -4.14
N ASN A 663 -14.41 -7.48 -4.94
CA ASN A 663 -14.22 -6.14 -4.42
C ASN A 663 -15.58 -5.57 -4.00
N ALA A 664 -15.77 -5.26 -2.72
CA ALA A 664 -17.03 -4.73 -2.23
C ALA A 664 -17.34 -3.29 -2.70
N ARG A 665 -16.39 -2.62 -3.35
CA ARG A 665 -16.65 -1.37 -4.07
C ARG A 665 -17.27 -1.70 -5.43
N THR A 666 -18.55 -1.40 -5.59
CA THR A 666 -19.36 -1.78 -6.76
C THR A 666 -18.72 -1.43 -8.10
N PRO A 667 -18.11 -0.25 -8.35
CA PRO A 667 -17.49 0.06 -9.64
C PRO A 667 -16.38 -0.94 -10.03
N TYR A 668 -15.56 -1.35 -9.06
CA TYR A 668 -14.48 -2.33 -9.33
C TYR A 668 -15.00 -3.75 -9.52
N GLN A 669 -16.07 -4.10 -8.80
CA GLN A 669 -16.78 -5.36 -9.00
C GLN A 669 -17.35 -5.45 -10.43
N GLN A 670 -18.01 -4.38 -10.89
CA GLN A 670 -18.55 -4.29 -12.24
C GLN A 670 -17.45 -4.31 -13.31
N ALA A 671 -16.30 -3.70 -13.00
CA ALA A 671 -15.13 -3.72 -13.87
C ALA A 671 -14.37 -5.05 -13.90
N GLY A 672 -14.78 -6.04 -13.09
CA GLY A 672 -14.29 -7.41 -13.16
C GLY A 672 -13.38 -7.88 -12.03
N GLN A 673 -13.36 -7.19 -10.88
CA GLN A 673 -12.64 -7.65 -9.69
C GLN A 673 -13.52 -8.54 -8.82
N TRP A 674 -13.82 -9.73 -9.29
CA TRP A 674 -14.55 -10.77 -8.57
C TRP A 674 -14.18 -12.14 -9.11
N GLY A 675 -14.47 -13.20 -8.37
CA GLY A 675 -14.22 -14.57 -8.81
C GLY A 675 -14.79 -15.60 -7.85
N TYR A 676 -14.47 -16.86 -8.09
CA TYR A 676 -15.01 -17.97 -7.31
C TYR A 676 -14.02 -18.53 -6.31
N PHE A 677 -14.55 -18.89 -5.15
CA PHE A 677 -13.94 -19.84 -4.23
C PHE A 677 -14.78 -21.12 -4.25
N LYS A 678 -14.28 -22.15 -4.91
CA LYS A 678 -14.92 -23.46 -5.01
C LYS A 678 -14.50 -24.35 -3.86
N VAL A 679 -15.41 -24.57 -2.94
CA VAL A 679 -15.24 -25.54 -1.86
C VAL A 679 -15.78 -26.89 -2.33
N LEU A 680 -14.88 -27.82 -2.56
CA LEU A 680 -15.17 -29.12 -3.14
C LEU A 680 -15.58 -30.12 -2.05
N PRO A 681 -16.47 -31.08 -2.36
CA PRO A 681 -16.75 -32.17 -1.46
C PRO A 681 -15.47 -32.97 -1.12
N THR A 682 -15.40 -33.51 0.08
CA THR A 682 -14.30 -34.37 0.47
C THR A 682 -14.19 -35.57 -0.46
N GLY A 683 -13.00 -35.77 -1.06
CA GLY A 683 -12.75 -36.87 -2.02
C GLY A 683 -12.93 -36.52 -3.48
N GLU A 684 -13.36 -35.30 -3.82
CA GLU A 684 -13.29 -34.78 -5.19
C GLU A 684 -11.80 -34.68 -5.61
N ARG A 685 -11.47 -35.02 -6.87
CA ARG A 685 -10.09 -35.27 -7.30
C ARG A 685 -9.49 -34.21 -8.23
N SER A 686 -10.17 -33.11 -8.46
CA SER A 686 -9.61 -32.00 -9.29
C SER A 686 -8.43 -31.31 -8.62
N ILE A 687 -8.31 -31.45 -7.29
CA ILE A 687 -7.14 -31.10 -6.49
C ILE A 687 -6.82 -32.24 -5.50
N LEU A 688 -5.58 -32.29 -5.05
CA LEU A 688 -5.19 -33.29 -4.05
C LEU A 688 -5.67 -32.88 -2.64
N PRO A 689 -5.93 -33.86 -1.76
CA PRO A 689 -6.13 -33.55 -0.34
C PRO A 689 -4.96 -32.73 0.22
N LEU A 690 -5.24 -31.84 1.12
CA LEU A 690 -4.22 -30.96 1.73
C LEU A 690 -3.08 -31.82 2.34
N GLY A 691 -1.84 -31.55 1.92
CA GLY A 691 -0.68 -32.38 2.26
C GLY A 691 -0.53 -33.67 1.47
N GLY A 692 -1.39 -33.92 0.49
CA GLY A 692 -1.29 -35.09 -0.38
C GLY A 692 0.01 -35.10 -1.18
N VAL A 693 0.54 -36.30 -1.43
CA VAL A 693 1.71 -36.52 -2.29
C VAL A 693 1.23 -37.11 -3.61
N ALA A 694 1.78 -36.66 -4.74
CA ALA A 694 1.49 -37.25 -6.03
C ALA A 694 1.66 -38.78 -5.96
N PRO A 695 0.73 -39.58 -6.48
CA PRO A 695 0.93 -41.01 -6.57
C PRO A 695 2.24 -41.27 -7.33
N LYS A 696 3.13 -42.08 -6.76
CA LYS A 696 4.32 -42.52 -7.51
C LYS A 696 3.80 -43.14 -8.81
N ALA A 697 4.36 -42.73 -9.96
CA ALA A 697 4.04 -43.27 -11.24
C ALA A 697 4.24 -44.82 -11.22
N GLY A 698 3.21 -45.53 -10.84
CA GLY A 698 3.11 -46.97 -10.93
C GLY A 698 2.61 -47.31 -12.31
N LYS A 699 3.23 -48.32 -12.90
CA LYS A 699 2.86 -48.86 -14.21
C LYS A 699 1.34 -48.92 -14.36
N THR A 700 0.83 -48.28 -15.38
CA THR A 700 -0.57 -48.29 -15.80
C THR A 700 -1.08 -49.75 -15.92
N ALA A 701 -1.91 -50.14 -14.95
CA ALA A 701 -2.84 -51.23 -15.20
C ALA A 701 -4.06 -50.62 -15.85
N SER A 702 -4.18 -50.77 -17.16
CA SER A 702 -5.42 -50.58 -17.89
C SER A 702 -6.47 -51.52 -17.31
N LYS A 703 -7.44 -50.97 -16.58
CA LYS A 703 -8.73 -51.62 -16.39
C LYS A 703 -9.76 -50.77 -17.07
N GLU A 704 -10.27 -51.31 -18.15
CA GLU A 704 -11.54 -50.94 -18.76
C GLU A 704 -12.61 -50.95 -17.65
N VAL A 705 -13.21 -49.79 -17.45
CA VAL A 705 -14.45 -49.68 -16.67
C VAL A 705 -15.57 -49.85 -17.71
N GLY A 706 -16.20 -51.02 -17.63
CA GLY A 706 -17.38 -51.32 -18.42
C GLY A 706 -18.55 -50.41 -18.06
N ASP A 707 -19.30 -50.08 -19.07
CA ASP A 707 -20.61 -49.43 -19.04
C ASP A 707 -21.54 -50.15 -18.05
N ASP A 708 -21.94 -49.46 -17.01
CA ASP A 708 -23.16 -49.75 -16.25
C ASP A 708 -23.74 -48.42 -15.72
N VAL A 709 -24.34 -47.69 -16.64
CA VAL A 709 -25.34 -46.68 -16.33
C VAL A 709 -26.58 -47.05 -17.15
N LEU A 710 -27.56 -47.61 -16.45
CA LEU A 710 -28.97 -47.46 -16.77
C LEU A 710 -29.81 -48.36 -15.85
N SER A 711 -30.38 -47.81 -14.82
CA SER A 711 -31.76 -48.07 -14.44
C SER A 711 -32.02 -47.58 -12.99
N MET A 712 -32.69 -46.48 -12.88
CA MET A 712 -33.73 -46.23 -11.87
C MET A 712 -34.51 -44.99 -12.25
N ASN A 713 -35.41 -45.20 -13.17
CA ASN A 713 -36.68 -44.52 -13.23
C ASN A 713 -37.70 -45.40 -12.51
N LYS A 714 -38.16 -44.91 -11.35
CA LYS A 714 -39.59 -44.87 -10.98
C LYS A 714 -39.78 -44.11 -9.69
#